data_b66f72402cbb65bba8785f0dd6636742
#
_entry.id   b66f72402cbb65bba8785f0dd6636742
#
_cell.length_a   1.000
_cell.length_b   1.000
_cell.length_c   1.000
_cell.angle_alpha   90.00
_cell.angle_beta   90.00
_cell.angle_gamma   90.00
#
_symmetry.space_group_name_H-M   'P 1'
#
loop_
_entity.id
_entity.type
_entity.pdbx_description
1 polymer ?
#
loop_
_entity_poly.entity_id
_entity_poly.type
_entity_poly.pdbx_seq_one_letter_code
_entity_poly.pdbx_strand_id
1 'polypeptide(L)'
;AAGEAGAVVMATGAFEQPAVFRNNDLPGVMLASAAQRLLHRYAVRPCQRAVVLAGNADGYRAALDLQAQGIEVAALLDLRETPPCSELAGAVAAAGVRVLAGHCIVEALPGPGSASVSAVRVASFHDGEAGTATEDIACDGVLLSVGWAPAANLLYQAGTRMRYERALEQFVPATLPAGVFACGRVNGIHEPAARLLDGERAGSAAAAHAGFGAARAVAMPALRDCPSHPWPIVDHPGGKNFVDFDEDLQLRDFYNAVQEGFDNIELLKRYSTNGMGPSQGKHSNMNGLRILARLTGQEPQQVGTTTARPFYHPVPMAHLAGRGFSPERRTPLHDRHQALGAVWMLAGVWQRPEYYAQPGKVRSDCIREEAQAVRQRVGLIDVGTLGKLEVIGPDAADFLERVYVSRYANLKVGMTRYAVMCDESGVLIDDGVVARLAADHFYFTTTTSGAAAIYRELSRLNTLWKLDCGIVNHTGAFAAINLAGPRSRAVLARLTDLDLSSSAFPYLGLREATVAGIPARLLRVGFVGEWGYEIHVPASQGRALWDALLKAGQDAGIQPFGVEAQRLLRLEKGHVIVGQDSDGLSTPGEAGLDWAVKMDKPFFIGQRSLRIIAAQPRRQQLVGFMLEGTDERAASLRECHLAIHQGEIAGRITSIAWSPSLNRHIGLAYLNPALAAVGQPLQFRNSAGDVVTASVVPTPFYDPDNLKQKEAQP
;
A
#
# COMPACT_ATOMS: atom_id res chain seq x y z
N ALA A 1 3.48 -21.90 -11.73
CA ALA A 1 4.03 -22.61 -12.87
C ALA A 1 4.92 -23.75 -12.36
N ALA A 2 4.74 -24.95 -12.85
CA ALA A 2 5.68 -26.04 -12.64
C ALA A 2 6.76 -25.91 -13.73
N GLY A 3 8.03 -26.00 -13.33
CA GLY A 3 9.16 -26.01 -14.27
C GLY A 3 10.02 -27.23 -14.00
N GLU A 4 10.47 -27.90 -15.05
CA GLU A 4 11.47 -28.94 -14.97
C GLU A 4 12.84 -28.33 -15.25
N ALA A 5 13.81 -28.56 -14.38
CA ALA A 5 15.19 -28.10 -14.54
C ALA A 5 16.15 -29.25 -14.38
N GLY A 6 17.19 -29.31 -15.24
CA GLY A 6 18.25 -30.32 -15.13
C GLY A 6 19.12 -30.15 -13.89
N ALA A 7 19.25 -28.93 -13.37
CA ALA A 7 19.95 -28.61 -12.13
C ALA A 7 19.39 -27.31 -11.51
N VAL A 8 19.51 -27.19 -10.19
CA VAL A 8 19.08 -26.01 -9.43
C VAL A 8 20.22 -25.51 -8.57
N VAL A 9 20.56 -24.22 -8.64
CA VAL A 9 21.54 -23.58 -7.76
C VAL A 9 20.81 -22.70 -6.74
N MET A 10 20.93 -23.01 -5.47
CA MET A 10 20.35 -22.26 -4.36
C MET A 10 21.35 -21.20 -3.89
N ALA A 11 21.07 -19.94 -4.22
CA ALA A 11 21.85 -18.76 -3.82
C ALA A 11 21.02 -17.83 -2.94
N THR A 12 20.22 -18.38 -2.04
CA THR A 12 19.20 -17.71 -1.24
C THR A 12 19.75 -16.79 -0.15
N GLY A 13 21.06 -16.92 0.17
CA GLY A 13 21.73 -16.04 1.13
C GLY A 13 21.48 -16.41 2.60
N ALA A 14 21.42 -15.40 3.47
CA ALA A 14 21.23 -15.56 4.90
C ALA A 14 20.40 -14.41 5.47
N PHE A 15 19.74 -14.64 6.60
CA PHE A 15 19.03 -13.64 7.39
C PHE A 15 19.92 -13.15 8.53
N GLU A 16 20.08 -11.84 8.67
CA GLU A 16 20.76 -11.24 9.81
C GLU A 16 19.96 -11.51 11.09
N GLN A 17 20.63 -11.79 12.19
CA GLN A 17 20.03 -12.20 13.45
C GLN A 17 20.02 -11.06 14.46
N PRO A 18 18.92 -10.86 15.21
CA PRO A 18 18.87 -9.87 16.29
C PRO A 18 19.64 -10.36 17.53
N ALA A 19 20.05 -9.40 18.35
CA ALA A 19 20.48 -9.67 19.72
C ALA A 19 19.29 -9.63 20.69
N VAL A 20 19.40 -10.35 21.79
CA VAL A 20 18.40 -10.38 22.86
C VAL A 20 18.92 -9.59 24.06
N PHE A 21 18.20 -8.54 24.45
CA PHE A 21 18.48 -7.70 25.61
C PHE A 21 17.20 -6.96 26.01
N ARG A 22 17.19 -6.32 27.19
CA ARG A 22 15.99 -5.62 27.65
C ARG A 22 15.58 -4.48 26.71
N ASN A 23 14.28 -4.38 26.44
CA ASN A 23 13.66 -3.39 25.55
C ASN A 23 14.20 -3.39 24.11
N ASN A 24 14.61 -4.55 23.60
CA ASN A 24 15.09 -4.71 22.23
C ASN A 24 13.98 -4.54 21.16
N ASP A 25 12.75 -4.32 21.60
CA ASP A 25 11.55 -4.02 20.80
C ASP A 25 11.30 -2.51 20.60
N LEU A 26 12.08 -1.64 21.26
CA LEU A 26 11.87 -0.20 21.12
C LEU A 26 12.10 0.30 19.68
N PRO A 27 11.24 1.18 19.15
CA PRO A 27 11.49 1.89 17.91
C PRO A 27 12.86 2.58 17.92
N GLY A 28 13.63 2.38 16.86
CA GLY A 28 15.03 2.78 16.77
C GLY A 28 16.01 1.62 16.93
N VAL A 29 15.58 0.46 17.46
CA VAL A 29 16.37 -0.78 17.45
C VAL A 29 16.09 -1.53 16.14
N MET A 30 17.14 -1.81 15.36
CA MET A 30 16.99 -2.50 14.07
C MET A 30 18.25 -3.27 13.69
N LEU A 31 18.13 -4.15 12.70
CA LEU A 31 19.29 -4.83 12.10
C LEU A 31 20.13 -3.84 11.29
N ALA A 32 21.45 -3.99 11.30
CA ALA A 32 22.38 -3.13 10.57
C ALA A 32 22.10 -3.15 9.06
N SER A 33 21.79 -4.32 8.50
CA SER A 33 21.40 -4.43 7.09
C SER A 33 20.08 -3.72 6.76
N ALA A 34 19.18 -3.57 7.71
CA ALA A 34 17.95 -2.81 7.52
C ALA A 34 18.26 -1.30 7.43
N ALA A 35 19.11 -0.78 8.31
CA ALA A 35 19.58 0.61 8.27
C ALA A 35 20.28 0.93 6.94
N GLN A 36 21.18 0.06 6.48
CA GLN A 36 21.86 0.21 5.19
C GLN A 36 20.87 0.20 4.00
N ARG A 37 19.83 -0.64 4.04
CA ARG A 37 18.77 -0.64 3.00
C ARG A 37 17.97 0.65 3.00
N LEU A 38 17.62 1.19 4.17
CA LEU A 38 16.94 2.48 4.28
C LEU A 38 17.79 3.59 3.62
N LEU A 39 19.08 3.64 3.93
CA LEU A 39 20.01 4.62 3.36
C LEU A 39 20.14 4.48 1.85
N HIS A 40 20.60 3.32 1.36
CA HIS A 40 21.06 3.16 -0.01
C HIS A 40 19.95 2.86 -1.01
N ARG A 41 18.86 2.21 -0.56
CA ARG A 41 17.77 1.82 -1.47
C ARG A 41 16.60 2.79 -1.42
N TYR A 42 16.35 3.38 -0.26
CA TYR A 42 15.16 4.21 -0.06
C TYR A 42 15.49 5.68 0.24
N ALA A 43 16.78 6.04 0.37
CA ALA A 43 17.24 7.37 0.74
C ALA A 43 16.60 7.89 2.04
N VAL A 44 16.34 6.98 2.98
CA VAL A 44 15.78 7.29 4.30
C VAL A 44 16.89 7.20 5.34
N ARG A 45 17.07 8.26 6.12
CA ARG A 45 17.99 8.30 7.24
C ARG A 45 17.39 7.57 8.44
N PRO A 46 18.00 6.46 8.93
CA PRO A 46 17.40 5.64 9.99
C PRO A 46 17.48 6.28 11.38
N CYS A 47 18.49 7.11 11.64
CA CYS A 47 18.73 7.80 12.91
C CYS A 47 19.73 8.95 12.72
N GLN A 48 19.89 9.81 13.74
CA GLN A 48 20.88 10.88 13.76
C GLN A 48 22.19 10.39 14.40
N ARG A 49 22.07 9.62 15.48
CA ARG A 49 23.17 9.14 16.32
C ARG A 49 22.99 7.67 16.65
N ALA A 50 23.86 6.83 16.10
CA ALA A 50 23.78 5.38 16.21
C ALA A 50 24.72 4.79 17.27
N VAL A 51 24.29 3.72 17.91
CA VAL A 51 25.17 2.73 18.55
C VAL A 51 25.09 1.44 17.75
N VAL A 52 26.23 0.87 17.37
CA VAL A 52 26.32 -0.39 16.63
C VAL A 52 26.73 -1.50 17.59
N LEU A 53 25.92 -2.58 17.68
CA LEU A 53 26.31 -3.80 18.36
C LEU A 53 26.79 -4.82 17.34
N ALA A 54 28.07 -5.16 17.41
CA ALA A 54 28.74 -6.05 16.49
C ALA A 54 29.05 -7.41 17.15
N GLY A 55 28.94 -8.48 16.40
CA GLY A 55 29.48 -9.82 16.70
C GLY A 55 30.23 -10.39 15.50
N ASN A 56 30.44 -9.57 14.47
CA ASN A 56 31.11 -9.93 13.22
C ASN A 56 31.69 -8.70 12.52
N ALA A 57 32.39 -8.89 11.39
CA ALA A 57 32.97 -7.84 10.59
C ALA A 57 31.95 -6.94 9.88
N ASP A 58 30.73 -7.43 9.62
CA ASP A 58 29.69 -6.64 8.93
C ASP A 58 29.21 -5.46 9.80
N GLY A 59 29.25 -5.57 11.14
CA GLY A 59 28.97 -4.46 12.07
C GLY A 59 29.98 -3.31 11.91
N TYR A 60 31.24 -3.60 11.71
CA TYR A 60 32.28 -2.59 11.46
C TYR A 60 32.07 -1.91 10.10
N ARG A 61 31.74 -2.68 9.05
CA ARG A 61 31.41 -2.15 7.73
C ARG A 61 30.19 -1.24 7.77
N ALA A 62 29.16 -1.64 8.53
CA ALA A 62 27.96 -0.83 8.71
C ALA A 62 28.26 0.49 9.44
N ALA A 63 29.11 0.48 10.47
CA ALA A 63 29.52 1.69 11.17
C ALA A 63 30.23 2.69 10.24
N LEU A 64 31.16 2.21 9.41
CA LEU A 64 31.85 3.05 8.41
C LEU A 64 30.90 3.60 7.35
N ASP A 65 29.95 2.78 6.90
CA ASP A 65 28.97 3.15 5.90
C ASP A 65 28.02 4.26 6.43
N LEU A 66 27.54 4.14 7.65
CA LEU A 66 26.73 5.15 8.33
C LEU A 66 27.48 6.48 8.50
N GLN A 67 28.72 6.44 8.95
CA GLN A 67 29.57 7.61 9.08
C GLN A 67 29.75 8.32 7.73
N ALA A 68 29.99 7.56 6.66
CA ALA A 68 30.14 8.10 5.31
C ALA A 68 28.87 8.82 4.81
N GLN A 69 27.69 8.45 5.36
CA GLN A 69 26.41 9.07 5.06
C GLN A 69 26.01 10.18 6.07
N GLY A 70 26.94 10.60 6.91
CA GLY A 70 26.76 11.70 7.86
C GLY A 70 25.90 11.35 9.08
N ILE A 71 25.78 10.06 9.42
CA ILE A 71 25.19 9.61 10.68
C ILE A 71 26.31 9.46 11.71
N GLU A 72 26.18 10.10 12.87
CA GLU A 72 27.12 9.94 13.96
C GLU A 72 27.07 8.53 14.53
N VAL A 73 28.19 7.81 14.59
CA VAL A 73 28.30 6.55 15.31
C VAL A 73 28.93 6.81 16.67
N ALA A 74 28.12 6.92 17.71
CA ALA A 74 28.54 7.25 19.08
C ALA A 74 29.47 6.20 19.68
N ALA A 75 29.18 4.91 19.42
CA ALA A 75 30.04 3.79 19.79
C ALA A 75 29.76 2.57 18.91
N LEU A 76 30.78 1.73 18.76
CA LEU A 76 30.67 0.36 18.29
C LEU A 76 31.02 -0.56 19.47
N LEU A 77 30.05 -1.37 19.86
CA LEU A 77 30.20 -2.41 20.90
C LEU A 77 30.47 -3.74 20.19
N ASP A 78 31.57 -4.41 20.50
CA ASP A 78 31.83 -5.75 19.99
C ASP A 78 31.63 -6.76 21.11
N LEU A 79 30.75 -7.72 20.91
CA LEU A 79 30.54 -8.83 21.86
C LEU A 79 31.81 -9.66 22.07
N ARG A 80 32.75 -9.61 21.12
CA ARG A 80 34.02 -10.32 21.18
C ARG A 80 35.06 -9.48 21.90
N GLU A 81 35.94 -10.13 22.65
CA GLU A 81 37.08 -9.47 23.31
C GLU A 81 38.15 -9.03 22.30
N THR A 82 38.27 -9.76 21.20
CA THR A 82 39.21 -9.43 20.11
C THR A 82 38.44 -9.04 18.86
N PRO A 83 38.63 -7.80 18.36
CA PRO A 83 38.03 -7.35 17.10
C PRO A 83 38.41 -8.24 15.91
N PRO A 84 37.59 -8.26 14.82
CA PRO A 84 37.74 -9.22 13.73
C PRO A 84 39.09 -9.10 13.02
N CYS A 85 39.41 -8.04 12.37
CA CYS A 85 40.70 -7.82 11.76
C CYS A 85 41.23 -6.43 12.09
N SER A 86 42.53 -6.31 12.26
CA SER A 86 43.19 -5.06 12.62
C SER A 86 42.92 -3.91 11.64
N GLU A 87 42.74 -4.22 10.36
CA GLU A 87 42.44 -3.23 9.30
C GLU A 87 41.06 -2.59 9.46
N LEU A 88 39.99 -3.37 9.65
CA LEU A 88 38.65 -2.83 9.85
C LEU A 88 38.50 -2.10 11.20
N ALA A 89 39.06 -2.67 12.26
CA ALA A 89 39.11 -2.02 13.57
C ALA A 89 39.85 -0.69 13.53
N GLY A 90 41.01 -0.65 12.84
CA GLY A 90 41.78 0.55 12.62
C GLY A 90 41.03 1.60 11.80
N ALA A 91 40.30 1.20 10.75
CA ALA A 91 39.50 2.11 9.94
C ALA A 91 38.34 2.75 10.74
N VAL A 92 37.65 1.97 11.57
CA VAL A 92 36.58 2.48 12.44
C VAL A 92 37.13 3.45 13.50
N ALA A 93 38.27 3.13 14.11
CA ALA A 93 38.94 4.02 15.06
C ALA A 93 39.43 5.31 14.38
N ALA A 94 39.98 5.22 13.18
CA ALA A 94 40.43 6.38 12.39
C ALA A 94 39.26 7.29 11.95
N ALA A 95 38.06 6.73 11.80
CA ALA A 95 36.83 7.47 11.57
C ALA A 95 36.27 8.15 12.84
N GLY A 96 36.96 8.05 13.98
CA GLY A 96 36.58 8.69 15.24
C GLY A 96 35.51 7.93 16.04
N VAL A 97 35.18 6.70 15.67
CA VAL A 97 34.21 5.89 16.40
C VAL A 97 34.83 5.23 17.61
N ARG A 98 34.22 5.40 18.77
CA ARG A 98 34.61 4.71 20.02
C ARG A 98 34.31 3.22 19.91
N VAL A 99 35.31 2.37 19.94
CA VAL A 99 35.16 0.88 19.92
C VAL A 99 35.32 0.33 21.34
N LEU A 100 34.32 -0.45 21.76
CA LEU A 100 34.30 -1.13 23.06
C LEU A 100 34.24 -2.66 22.80
N ALA A 101 35.38 -3.31 22.81
CA ALA A 101 35.50 -4.75 22.70
C ALA A 101 35.11 -5.46 24.00
N GLY A 102 34.52 -6.66 23.94
CA GLY A 102 34.00 -7.37 25.10
C GLY A 102 32.89 -6.61 25.81
N HIS A 103 31.96 -5.98 25.04
CA HIS A 103 30.83 -5.21 25.61
C HIS A 103 29.51 -5.57 24.95
N CYS A 104 28.44 -5.53 25.73
CA CYS A 104 27.07 -5.79 25.30
C CYS A 104 26.14 -4.61 25.64
N ILE A 105 24.96 -4.63 25.05
CA ILE A 105 23.82 -3.81 25.47
C ILE A 105 23.05 -4.62 26.51
N VAL A 106 22.83 -4.05 27.70
CA VAL A 106 22.02 -4.62 28.77
C VAL A 106 20.57 -4.20 28.60
N GLU A 107 20.35 -2.91 28.25
CA GLU A 107 19.03 -2.33 28.14
C GLU A 107 19.04 -1.18 27.11
N ALA A 108 17.98 -1.09 26.27
CA ALA A 108 17.66 0.11 25.55
C ALA A 108 16.74 1.02 26.39
N LEU A 109 17.07 2.31 26.47
CA LEU A 109 16.40 3.28 27.31
C LEU A 109 15.48 4.18 26.47
N PRO A 110 14.18 4.26 26.77
CA PRO A 110 13.28 5.19 26.10
C PRO A 110 13.53 6.63 26.55
N GLY A 111 13.24 7.59 25.68
CA GLY A 111 13.29 9.00 26.02
C GLY A 111 12.12 9.41 26.93
N PRO A 112 12.25 10.53 27.68
CA PRO A 112 11.17 11.05 28.49
C PRO A 112 9.92 11.35 27.65
N GLY A 113 8.81 10.65 27.91
CA GLY A 113 7.56 10.79 27.16
C GLY A 113 7.59 10.26 25.73
N SER A 114 8.64 9.52 25.34
CA SER A 114 8.80 8.89 24.03
C SER A 114 8.77 7.37 24.13
N ALA A 115 8.21 6.72 23.11
CA ALA A 115 8.29 5.26 22.95
C ALA A 115 9.56 4.81 22.19
N SER A 116 10.41 5.75 21.73
CA SER A 116 11.62 5.45 20.95
C SER A 116 12.86 5.43 21.82
N VAL A 117 13.91 4.74 21.35
CA VAL A 117 15.21 4.69 22.02
C VAL A 117 15.83 6.10 22.09
N SER A 118 16.45 6.43 23.25
CA SER A 118 17.20 7.68 23.46
C SER A 118 18.60 7.43 24.01
N ALA A 119 18.85 6.24 24.54
CA ALA A 119 20.17 5.80 25.00
C ALA A 119 20.22 4.27 25.08
N VAL A 120 21.41 3.73 25.24
CA VAL A 120 21.61 2.31 25.62
C VAL A 120 22.45 2.23 26.87
N ARG A 121 22.11 1.30 27.74
CA ARG A 121 22.94 0.90 28.88
C ARG A 121 23.83 -0.24 28.46
N VAL A 122 25.13 -0.04 28.62
CA VAL A 122 26.18 -1.00 28.18
C VAL A 122 26.97 -1.51 29.36
N ALA A 123 27.50 -2.75 29.25
CA ALA A 123 28.37 -3.35 30.24
C ALA A 123 29.44 -4.20 29.54
N SER A 124 30.50 -4.58 30.29
CA SER A 124 31.41 -5.64 29.82
C SER A 124 30.68 -6.94 29.60
N PHE A 125 31.18 -7.77 28.68
CA PHE A 125 30.56 -9.05 28.31
C PHE A 125 31.60 -10.15 28.24
N HIS A 126 31.48 -11.12 29.13
CA HIS A 126 32.39 -12.28 29.28
C HIS A 126 31.57 -13.55 29.40
N ASP A 127 31.98 -14.62 28.73
CA ASP A 127 31.37 -15.95 28.81
C ASP A 127 29.84 -15.97 28.71
N GLY A 128 29.28 -15.00 27.98
CA GLY A 128 27.84 -14.87 27.79
C GLY A 128 27.10 -14.20 28.95
N GLU A 129 27.81 -13.50 29.84
CA GLU A 129 27.25 -12.75 30.96
C GLU A 129 27.67 -11.27 30.92
N ALA A 130 26.73 -10.41 31.30
CA ALA A 130 27.00 -8.96 31.41
C ALA A 130 27.59 -8.62 32.77
N GLY A 131 28.59 -7.75 32.78
CA GLY A 131 29.18 -7.20 34.00
C GLY A 131 28.20 -6.29 34.74
N THR A 132 28.51 -6.01 36.01
CA THR A 132 27.66 -5.18 36.88
C THR A 132 27.90 -3.67 36.72
N ALA A 133 29.08 -3.27 36.26
CA ALA A 133 29.39 -1.88 35.97
C ALA A 133 28.80 -1.47 34.63
N THR A 134 27.97 -0.43 34.61
CA THR A 134 27.24 0.03 33.42
C THR A 134 27.56 1.48 33.08
N GLU A 135 27.46 1.80 31.80
CA GLU A 135 27.54 3.16 31.23
C GLU A 135 26.33 3.39 30.31
N ASP A 136 25.74 4.59 30.34
CA ASP A 136 24.67 4.96 29.43
C ASP A 136 25.24 5.77 28.26
N ILE A 137 24.97 5.33 27.00
CA ILE A 137 25.40 5.99 25.77
C ILE A 137 24.18 6.54 25.06
N ALA A 138 24.09 7.86 24.91
CA ALA A 138 22.97 8.51 24.21
C ALA A 138 22.98 8.16 22.71
N CYS A 139 21.81 7.77 22.19
CA CYS A 139 21.61 7.46 20.77
C CYS A 139 20.10 7.44 20.45
N ASP A 140 19.73 7.68 19.20
CA ASP A 140 18.36 7.52 18.68
C ASP A 140 18.23 6.33 17.72
N GLY A 141 19.32 5.57 17.52
CA GLY A 141 19.37 4.34 16.76
C GLY A 141 20.29 3.29 17.33
N VAL A 142 19.85 2.04 17.39
CA VAL A 142 20.63 0.86 17.80
C VAL A 142 20.65 -0.13 16.64
N LEU A 143 21.84 -0.39 16.12
CA LEU A 143 22.01 -1.21 14.93
C LEU A 143 22.71 -2.53 15.30
N LEU A 144 22.04 -3.65 15.00
CA LEU A 144 22.47 -4.98 15.41
C LEU A 144 23.11 -5.71 14.23
N SER A 145 24.34 -6.17 14.39
CA SER A 145 25.03 -7.06 13.44
C SER A 145 25.80 -8.15 14.21
N VAL A 146 25.06 -9.11 14.77
CA VAL A 146 25.59 -10.10 15.68
C VAL A 146 25.68 -11.51 15.09
N GLY A 147 25.11 -11.73 13.93
CA GLY A 147 25.17 -13.03 13.28
C GLY A 147 24.21 -13.19 12.11
N TRP A 148 24.34 -14.35 11.48
CA TRP A 148 23.57 -14.74 10.30
C TRP A 148 22.99 -16.15 10.46
N ALA A 149 21.77 -16.36 9.99
CA ALA A 149 21.18 -17.69 9.82
C ALA A 149 20.96 -17.96 8.32
N PRO A 150 21.23 -19.18 7.82
CA PRO A 150 21.11 -19.49 6.41
C PRO A 150 19.66 -19.42 5.96
N ALA A 151 19.41 -18.82 4.80
CA ALA A 151 18.09 -18.86 4.14
C ALA A 151 17.87 -20.21 3.46
N ALA A 152 17.90 -21.30 4.26
CA ALA A 152 17.95 -22.69 3.82
C ALA A 152 16.56 -23.33 3.62
N ASN A 153 15.49 -22.57 3.70
CA ASN A 153 14.12 -23.09 3.66
C ASN A 153 13.86 -23.97 2.42
N LEU A 154 14.29 -23.54 1.24
CA LEU A 154 14.15 -24.33 0.00
C LEU A 154 15.08 -25.56 -0.02
N LEU A 155 16.24 -25.48 0.61
CA LEU A 155 17.13 -26.62 0.77
C LEU A 155 16.50 -27.71 1.66
N TYR A 156 15.88 -27.33 2.77
CA TYR A 156 15.12 -28.28 3.61
C TYR A 156 13.98 -28.93 2.82
N GLN A 157 13.22 -28.16 2.05
CA GLN A 157 12.13 -28.67 1.21
C GLN A 157 12.63 -29.59 0.10
N ALA A 158 13.83 -29.36 -0.40
CA ALA A 158 14.49 -30.25 -1.37
C ALA A 158 15.04 -31.54 -0.72
N GLY A 159 15.02 -31.68 0.61
CA GLY A 159 15.53 -32.83 1.32
C GLY A 159 17.02 -32.73 1.70
N THR A 160 17.60 -31.54 1.67
CA THR A 160 18.99 -31.31 2.10
C THR A 160 19.14 -31.58 3.59
N ARG A 161 20.19 -32.28 3.97
CA ARG A 161 20.60 -32.38 5.37
C ARG A 161 21.58 -31.26 5.70
N MET A 162 21.34 -30.61 6.83
CA MET A 162 22.18 -29.53 7.33
C MET A 162 23.03 -30.04 8.51
N ARG A 163 24.22 -29.46 8.71
CA ARG A 163 25.07 -29.63 9.87
C ARG A 163 25.42 -28.29 10.49
N TYR A 164 25.59 -28.26 11.79
CA TYR A 164 26.10 -27.07 12.48
C TYR A 164 27.61 -26.94 12.28
N GLU A 165 28.07 -25.79 11.85
CA GLU A 165 29.49 -25.52 11.66
C GLU A 165 29.96 -24.49 12.69
N ARG A 166 30.70 -24.94 13.71
CA ARG A 166 31.16 -24.10 14.82
C ARG A 166 32.04 -22.91 14.36
N ALA A 167 32.84 -23.11 13.32
CA ALA A 167 33.66 -22.02 12.78
C ALA A 167 32.83 -20.86 12.20
N LEU A 168 31.57 -21.08 11.93
CA LEU A 168 30.61 -20.12 11.36
C LEU A 168 29.47 -19.77 12.32
N GLU A 169 29.32 -20.55 13.40
CA GLU A 169 28.19 -20.44 14.34
C GLU A 169 26.83 -20.45 13.61
N GLN A 170 26.70 -21.30 12.57
CA GLN A 170 25.49 -21.46 11.77
C GLN A 170 25.36 -22.86 11.17
N PHE A 171 24.16 -23.22 10.69
CA PHE A 171 23.93 -24.40 9.90
C PHE A 171 24.37 -24.22 8.46
N VAL A 172 25.02 -25.24 7.87
CA VAL A 172 25.42 -25.29 6.46
C VAL A 172 24.96 -26.60 5.82
N PRO A 173 24.82 -26.69 4.50
CA PRO A 173 24.49 -27.94 3.81
C PRO A 173 25.55 -28.99 4.04
N ALA A 174 25.16 -30.19 4.54
CA ALA A 174 26.02 -31.35 4.69
C ALA A 174 25.87 -32.29 3.50
N THR A 175 24.64 -32.54 3.05
CA THR A 175 24.35 -33.44 1.93
C THR A 175 23.25 -32.80 1.09
N LEU A 176 23.56 -32.53 -0.17
CA LEU A 176 22.62 -32.01 -1.16
C LEU A 176 22.04 -33.17 -2.00
N PRO A 177 20.74 -33.10 -2.35
CA PRO A 177 20.15 -34.01 -3.33
C PRO A 177 20.81 -33.88 -4.71
N ALA A 178 20.74 -34.95 -5.52
CA ALA A 178 21.25 -34.91 -6.89
C ALA A 178 20.59 -33.79 -7.69
N GLY A 179 21.39 -33.02 -8.44
CA GLY A 179 20.93 -31.87 -9.22
C GLY A 179 20.68 -30.59 -8.40
N VAL A 180 20.83 -30.62 -7.08
CA VAL A 180 20.72 -29.41 -6.22
C VAL A 180 22.12 -28.98 -5.79
N PHE A 181 22.42 -27.71 -5.93
CA PHE A 181 23.68 -27.06 -5.56
C PHE A 181 23.41 -25.86 -4.67
N ALA A 182 24.35 -25.51 -3.80
CA ALA A 182 24.24 -24.33 -2.95
C ALA A 182 25.50 -23.46 -3.07
N CYS A 183 25.30 -22.13 -2.98
CA CYS A 183 26.42 -21.18 -2.97
C CYS A 183 26.12 -19.90 -2.20
N GLY A 184 27.19 -19.20 -1.81
CA GLY A 184 27.13 -17.96 -1.06
C GLY A 184 26.79 -18.17 0.42
N ARG A 185 26.12 -17.20 1.06
CA ARG A 185 25.89 -17.22 2.51
C ARG A 185 25.08 -18.43 3.00
N VAL A 186 24.16 -18.97 2.19
CA VAL A 186 23.44 -20.20 2.54
C VAL A 186 24.37 -21.42 2.60
N ASN A 187 25.50 -21.37 1.90
CA ASN A 187 26.57 -22.38 1.92
C ASN A 187 27.68 -22.04 2.93
N GLY A 188 27.49 -21.03 3.78
CA GLY A 188 28.45 -20.60 4.80
C GLY A 188 29.57 -19.69 4.27
N ILE A 189 29.49 -19.20 3.05
CA ILE A 189 30.52 -18.32 2.45
C ILE A 189 30.09 -16.86 2.60
N HIS A 190 30.74 -16.13 3.49
CA HIS A 190 30.36 -14.75 3.86
C HIS A 190 31.21 -13.66 3.17
N GLU A 191 32.50 -13.90 2.96
CA GLU A 191 33.41 -12.94 2.32
C GLU A 191 32.97 -12.62 0.87
N PRO A 192 32.87 -11.32 0.47
CA PRO A 192 32.36 -10.93 -0.85
C PRO A 192 33.08 -11.59 -2.03
N ALA A 193 34.42 -11.59 -2.02
CA ALA A 193 35.20 -12.21 -3.08
C ALA A 193 35.03 -13.73 -3.14
N ALA A 194 34.99 -14.39 -1.98
CA ALA A 194 34.76 -15.83 -1.90
C ALA A 194 33.37 -16.25 -2.39
N ARG A 195 32.34 -15.41 -2.20
CA ARG A 195 30.98 -15.68 -2.71
C ARG A 195 30.92 -15.76 -4.23
N LEU A 196 31.72 -14.93 -4.92
CA LEU A 196 31.79 -14.98 -6.39
C LEU A 196 32.38 -16.30 -6.86
N LEU A 197 33.48 -16.74 -6.23
CA LEU A 197 34.14 -18.01 -6.52
C LEU A 197 33.23 -19.22 -6.20
N ASP A 198 32.49 -19.16 -5.10
CA ASP A 198 31.55 -20.20 -4.73
C ASP A 198 30.37 -20.28 -5.71
N GLY A 199 29.89 -19.13 -6.21
CA GLY A 199 28.91 -19.07 -7.30
C GLY A 199 29.43 -19.70 -8.59
N GLU A 200 30.68 -19.41 -8.98
CA GLU A 200 31.33 -20.04 -10.14
C GLU A 200 31.44 -21.56 -9.98
N ARG A 201 31.88 -22.01 -8.81
CA ARG A 201 31.98 -23.44 -8.47
C ARG A 201 30.62 -24.14 -8.59
N ALA A 202 29.58 -23.58 -7.97
CA ALA A 202 28.24 -24.18 -7.95
C ALA A 202 27.61 -24.15 -9.36
N GLY A 203 27.76 -23.07 -10.11
CA GLY A 203 27.25 -22.93 -11.47
C GLY A 203 27.94 -23.92 -12.43
N SER A 204 29.28 -24.06 -12.32
CA SER A 204 30.03 -25.03 -13.12
C SER A 204 29.63 -26.49 -12.80
N ALA A 205 29.44 -26.80 -11.54
CA ALA A 205 28.98 -28.14 -11.12
C ALA A 205 27.54 -28.44 -11.61
N ALA A 206 26.65 -27.44 -11.55
CA ALA A 206 25.30 -27.55 -12.08
C ALA A 206 25.26 -27.76 -13.60
N ALA A 207 26.09 -27.02 -14.34
CA ALA A 207 26.21 -27.17 -15.78
C ALA A 207 26.72 -28.56 -16.16
N ALA A 208 27.74 -29.06 -15.47
CA ALA A 208 28.27 -30.42 -15.68
C ALA A 208 27.21 -31.49 -15.36
N HIS A 209 26.46 -31.34 -14.31
CA HIS A 209 25.35 -32.25 -13.96
C HIS A 209 24.27 -32.28 -15.05
N ALA A 210 23.98 -31.13 -15.67
CA ALA A 210 23.03 -31.00 -16.76
C ALA A 210 23.60 -31.42 -18.14
N GLY A 211 24.83 -31.94 -18.20
CA GLY A 211 25.44 -32.46 -19.43
C GLY A 211 26.25 -31.44 -20.26
N PHE A 212 26.52 -30.24 -19.72
CA PHE A 212 27.26 -29.17 -20.39
C PHE A 212 28.76 -29.17 -20.03
N GLY A 213 29.47 -30.25 -20.31
CA GLY A 213 30.91 -30.37 -20.08
C GLY A 213 31.29 -30.84 -18.68
N ALA A 214 32.56 -30.68 -18.30
CA ALA A 214 33.08 -31.08 -17.00
C ALA A 214 33.03 -29.93 -15.97
N ALA A 215 32.83 -30.29 -14.68
CA ALA A 215 32.88 -29.29 -13.61
C ALA A 215 34.28 -28.68 -13.48
N ARG A 216 34.35 -27.36 -13.40
CA ARG A 216 35.61 -26.62 -13.22
C ARG A 216 36.02 -26.62 -11.75
N ALA A 217 37.27 -26.92 -11.48
CA ALA A 217 37.80 -26.78 -10.13
C ALA A 217 38.02 -25.31 -9.80
N VAL A 218 37.44 -24.84 -8.71
CA VAL A 218 37.58 -23.47 -8.17
C VAL A 218 38.16 -23.56 -6.77
N ALA A 219 39.33 -22.94 -6.57
CA ALA A 219 39.99 -22.89 -5.26
C ALA A 219 39.24 -21.89 -4.36
N MET A 220 38.83 -22.34 -3.18
CA MET A 220 38.17 -21.48 -2.20
C MET A 220 39.18 -20.93 -1.19
N PRO A 221 39.14 -19.62 -0.86
CA PRO A 221 39.99 -19.05 0.17
C PRO A 221 39.56 -19.58 1.56
N ALA A 222 40.53 -19.58 2.49
CA ALA A 222 40.24 -19.93 3.88
C ALA A 222 39.32 -18.90 4.55
N LEU A 223 38.52 -19.35 5.50
CA LEU A 223 37.70 -18.50 6.34
C LEU A 223 38.58 -17.55 7.16
N ARG A 224 38.30 -16.24 7.13
CA ARG A 224 39.08 -15.22 7.85
C ARG A 224 38.46 -14.76 9.16
N ASP A 225 37.12 -14.80 9.25
CA ASP A 225 36.39 -14.32 10.43
C ASP A 225 35.07 -15.10 10.59
N CYS A 226 34.66 -15.33 11.84
CA CYS A 226 33.38 -15.93 12.12
C CYS A 226 32.23 -14.95 11.85
N PRO A 227 31.24 -15.32 11.03
CA PRO A 227 30.16 -14.41 10.66
C PRO A 227 29.09 -14.23 11.74
N SER A 228 29.15 -15.02 12.84
CA SER A 228 28.12 -15.00 13.88
C SER A 228 28.74 -15.12 15.27
N HIS A 229 28.24 -14.33 16.21
CA HIS A 229 28.58 -14.54 17.63
C HIS A 229 27.83 -15.75 18.19
N PRO A 230 28.49 -16.60 19.00
CA PRO A 230 27.84 -17.81 19.54
C PRO A 230 26.69 -17.51 20.50
N TRP A 231 26.76 -16.41 21.26
CA TRP A 231 25.78 -16.06 22.28
C TRP A 231 25.47 -14.55 22.31
N PRO A 232 24.60 -14.01 21.40
CA PRO A 232 24.22 -12.59 21.40
C PRO A 232 23.00 -12.35 22.31
N ILE A 233 22.99 -12.93 23.51
CA ILE A 233 21.82 -12.96 24.41
C ILE A 233 22.26 -12.48 25.79
N VAL A 234 21.59 -11.43 26.28
CA VAL A 234 21.78 -10.87 27.61
C VAL A 234 20.49 -11.01 28.40
N ASP A 235 20.55 -11.78 29.49
CA ASP A 235 19.42 -11.89 30.40
C ASP A 235 19.29 -10.63 31.25
N HIS A 236 18.04 -10.28 31.59
CA HIS A 236 17.75 -9.13 32.42
C HIS A 236 16.56 -9.44 33.34
N PRO A 237 16.70 -9.26 34.68
CA PRO A 237 15.65 -9.61 35.65
C PRO A 237 14.34 -8.84 35.46
N GLY A 238 14.39 -7.67 34.80
CA GLY A 238 13.21 -6.88 34.47
C GLY A 238 12.41 -7.37 33.25
N GLY A 239 12.83 -8.45 32.61
CA GLY A 239 12.19 -8.99 31.39
C GLY A 239 12.29 -8.07 30.18
N LYS A 240 11.32 -8.15 29.25
CA LYS A 240 11.29 -7.43 27.97
C LYS A 240 12.53 -7.68 27.12
N ASN A 241 13.08 -8.87 27.18
CA ASN A 241 14.19 -9.38 26.39
C ASN A 241 13.63 -10.37 25.35
N PHE A 242 13.07 -9.80 24.25
CA PHE A 242 12.33 -10.56 23.26
C PHE A 242 13.25 -11.42 22.39
N VAL A 243 12.87 -12.68 22.24
CA VAL A 243 13.49 -13.68 21.39
C VAL A 243 12.72 -13.81 20.08
N ASP A 244 11.40 -13.80 20.15
CA ASP A 244 10.49 -13.81 19.01
C ASP A 244 9.56 -12.60 19.10
N PHE A 245 9.67 -11.67 18.14
CA PHE A 245 8.85 -10.45 18.09
C PHE A 245 7.45 -10.70 17.50
N ASP A 246 7.27 -11.76 16.72
CA ASP A 246 5.98 -12.08 16.13
C ASP A 246 5.00 -12.63 17.18
N GLU A 247 5.53 -13.32 18.18
CA GLU A 247 4.77 -14.04 19.21
C GLU A 247 4.99 -13.46 20.62
N ASP A 248 5.66 -12.31 20.72
CA ASP A 248 6.01 -11.63 21.97
C ASP A 248 6.75 -12.52 23.00
N LEU A 249 7.54 -13.50 22.53
CA LEU A 249 8.24 -14.41 23.41
C LEU A 249 9.51 -13.79 23.97
N GLN A 250 9.63 -13.87 25.29
CA GLN A 250 10.79 -13.42 26.06
C GLN A 250 11.63 -14.60 26.52
N LEU A 251 12.82 -14.33 26.97
CA LEU A 251 13.75 -15.35 27.46
C LEU A 251 13.14 -16.25 28.55
N ARG A 252 12.35 -15.67 29.47
CA ARG A 252 11.65 -16.40 30.52
C ARG A 252 10.66 -17.46 30.00
N ASP A 253 10.09 -17.27 28.81
CA ASP A 253 9.12 -18.22 28.26
C ASP A 253 9.81 -19.52 27.82
N PHE A 254 11.07 -19.42 27.40
CA PHE A 254 11.92 -20.57 27.12
C PHE A 254 12.34 -21.31 28.40
N TYR A 255 12.67 -20.57 29.47
CA TYR A 255 12.96 -21.16 30.78
C TYR A 255 11.76 -21.94 31.30
N ASN A 256 10.56 -21.32 31.26
CA ASN A 256 9.33 -21.96 31.69
C ASN A 256 9.04 -23.24 30.85
N ALA A 257 9.17 -23.14 29.52
CA ALA A 257 8.94 -24.28 28.63
C ALA A 257 9.82 -25.45 28.97
N VAL A 258 11.13 -25.25 29.18
CA VAL A 258 12.07 -26.32 29.54
C VAL A 258 11.77 -26.86 30.92
N GLN A 259 11.43 -26.02 31.89
CA GLN A 259 11.05 -26.42 33.24
C GLN A 259 9.79 -27.31 33.25
N GLU A 260 8.85 -27.07 32.34
CA GLU A 260 7.64 -27.88 32.16
C GLU A 260 7.87 -29.14 31.30
N GLY A 261 9.10 -29.42 30.87
CA GLY A 261 9.48 -30.64 30.13
C GLY A 261 9.43 -30.49 28.59
N PHE A 262 9.27 -29.28 28.04
CA PHE A 262 9.35 -29.04 26.60
C PHE A 262 10.80 -28.74 26.18
N ASP A 263 11.66 -29.70 26.39
CA ASP A 263 13.14 -29.68 26.24
C ASP A 263 13.66 -30.09 24.86
N ASN A 264 12.75 -30.26 23.90
CA ASN A 264 13.06 -30.58 22.50
C ASN A 264 12.60 -29.45 21.62
N ILE A 265 13.36 -29.10 20.55
CA ILE A 265 13.06 -27.93 19.69
C ILE A 265 11.67 -27.97 19.05
N GLU A 266 11.17 -29.14 18.67
CA GLU A 266 9.85 -29.30 18.09
C GLU A 266 8.73 -29.21 19.14
N LEU A 267 8.95 -29.66 20.35
CA LEU A 267 8.01 -29.51 21.47
C LEU A 267 8.01 -28.10 21.98
N LEU A 268 9.18 -27.49 22.17
CA LEU A 268 9.32 -26.08 22.56
C LEU A 268 8.60 -25.15 21.57
N LYS A 269 8.78 -25.38 20.26
CA LYS A 269 8.07 -24.62 19.22
C LYS A 269 6.56 -24.72 19.37
N ARG A 270 6.01 -25.92 19.61
CA ARG A 270 4.57 -26.13 19.73
C ARG A 270 3.99 -25.54 21.01
N TYR A 271 4.76 -25.57 22.09
CA TYR A 271 4.36 -24.99 23.38
C TYR A 271 4.41 -23.44 23.35
N SER A 272 5.54 -22.88 22.91
CA SER A 272 5.81 -21.46 22.96
C SER A 272 5.37 -20.70 21.72
N THR A 273 5.04 -21.37 20.62
CA THR A 273 4.81 -20.79 19.27
C THR A 273 6.05 -20.16 18.61
N ASN A 274 7.24 -20.35 19.18
CA ASN A 274 8.48 -19.80 18.62
C ASN A 274 8.65 -20.14 17.12
N GLY A 275 8.81 -19.13 16.30
CA GLY A 275 8.97 -19.26 14.85
C GLY A 275 7.71 -19.65 14.10
N MET A 276 6.53 -19.55 14.70
CA MET A 276 5.24 -19.82 14.04
C MET A 276 4.58 -18.58 13.46
N GLY A 277 5.01 -17.39 13.85
CA GLY A 277 4.48 -16.13 13.35
C GLY A 277 4.88 -15.81 11.90
N PRO A 278 4.52 -14.61 11.39
CA PRO A 278 4.72 -14.22 9.98
C PRO A 278 6.16 -14.32 9.48
N SER A 279 7.15 -14.10 10.35
CA SER A 279 8.57 -14.23 9.99
C SER A 279 9.01 -15.67 9.77
N GLN A 280 8.19 -16.64 10.17
CA GLN A 280 8.49 -18.09 10.08
C GLN A 280 9.83 -18.45 10.73
N GLY A 281 10.13 -17.83 11.87
CA GLY A 281 11.34 -18.08 12.67
C GLY A 281 12.65 -17.58 12.05
N LYS A 282 12.61 -16.78 11.00
CA LYS A 282 13.83 -16.28 10.34
C LYS A 282 14.74 -15.49 11.28
N HIS A 283 14.17 -14.81 12.27
CA HIS A 283 14.89 -14.00 13.25
C HIS A 283 14.92 -14.57 14.66
N SER A 284 14.08 -15.59 14.99
CA SER A 284 13.95 -16.14 16.33
C SER A 284 14.55 -17.54 16.47
N ASN A 285 14.49 -18.40 15.44
CA ASN A 285 14.87 -19.82 15.57
C ASN A 285 16.31 -20.05 16.03
N MET A 286 17.28 -19.25 15.56
CA MET A 286 18.68 -19.41 15.97
C MET A 286 18.91 -19.06 17.45
N ASN A 287 18.28 -17.98 17.93
CA ASN A 287 18.37 -17.61 19.34
C ASN A 287 17.60 -18.62 20.21
N GLY A 288 16.40 -19.05 19.79
CA GLY A 288 15.64 -20.09 20.48
C GLY A 288 16.40 -21.41 20.63
N LEU A 289 17.09 -21.84 19.55
CA LEU A 289 17.94 -23.02 19.54
C LEU A 289 19.13 -22.89 20.51
N ARG A 290 19.82 -21.73 20.51
CA ARG A 290 20.93 -21.44 21.41
C ARG A 290 20.50 -21.47 22.88
N ILE A 291 19.34 -20.85 23.16
CA ILE A 291 18.76 -20.88 24.52
C ILE A 291 18.47 -22.29 24.95
N LEU A 292 17.79 -23.08 24.12
CA LEU A 292 17.46 -24.46 24.42
C LEU A 292 18.73 -25.33 24.64
N ALA A 293 19.74 -25.16 23.76
CA ALA A 293 21.01 -25.85 23.88
C ALA A 293 21.68 -25.58 25.25
N ARG A 294 21.72 -24.31 25.65
CA ARG A 294 22.31 -23.91 26.96
C ARG A 294 21.50 -24.45 28.13
N LEU A 295 20.16 -24.41 28.09
CA LEU A 295 19.30 -24.89 29.17
C LEU A 295 19.33 -26.41 29.34
N THR A 296 19.51 -27.15 28.25
CA THR A 296 19.55 -28.62 28.28
C THR A 296 20.97 -29.20 28.35
N GLY A 297 21.99 -28.35 28.29
CA GLY A 297 23.40 -28.79 28.24
C GLY A 297 23.77 -29.53 26.96
N GLN A 298 23.03 -29.33 25.89
CA GLN A 298 23.23 -29.93 24.57
C GLN A 298 24.01 -29.01 23.63
N GLU A 299 24.65 -29.63 22.64
CA GLU A 299 25.25 -28.88 21.54
C GLU A 299 24.18 -28.41 20.54
N PRO A 300 24.35 -27.27 19.86
CA PRO A 300 23.43 -26.80 18.82
C PRO A 300 23.10 -27.86 17.75
N GLN A 301 24.07 -28.69 17.38
CA GLN A 301 23.86 -29.79 16.44
C GLN A 301 22.90 -30.86 16.97
N GLN A 302 22.92 -31.13 18.28
CA GLN A 302 22.05 -32.11 18.92
C GLN A 302 20.63 -31.63 19.09
N VAL A 303 20.46 -30.33 19.44
CA VAL A 303 19.16 -29.67 19.51
C VAL A 303 18.52 -29.66 18.12
N GLY A 304 19.32 -29.39 17.09
CA GLY A 304 18.86 -29.32 15.72
C GLY A 304 18.04 -28.06 15.45
N THR A 305 17.42 -28.03 14.29
CA THR A 305 16.58 -26.91 13.87
C THR A 305 15.25 -27.39 13.30
N THR A 306 14.20 -26.60 13.43
CA THR A 306 12.92 -26.90 12.79
C THR A 306 13.05 -26.81 11.28
N THR A 307 12.40 -27.72 10.55
CA THR A 307 12.45 -27.76 9.09
C THR A 307 11.32 -26.93 8.49
N ALA A 308 11.65 -26.13 7.48
CA ALA A 308 10.66 -25.37 6.74
C ALA A 308 9.84 -26.29 5.82
N ARG A 309 8.53 -26.12 5.86
CA ARG A 309 7.57 -26.77 4.96
C ARG A 309 7.13 -25.79 3.84
N PRO A 310 6.53 -26.28 2.73
CA PRO A 310 5.99 -25.41 1.71
C PRO A 310 5.15 -24.28 2.29
N PHE A 311 5.28 -23.13 1.63
CA PHE A 311 4.82 -21.80 2.00
C PHE A 311 5.56 -21.16 3.17
N TYR A 312 6.89 -21.34 3.22
CA TYR A 312 7.75 -20.61 4.15
C TYR A 312 7.74 -19.08 3.91
N HIS A 313 7.14 -18.62 2.84
CA HIS A 313 6.96 -17.23 2.47
C HIS A 313 5.50 -17.01 2.04
N PRO A 314 4.86 -15.88 2.39
CA PRO A 314 3.50 -15.60 1.94
C PRO A 314 3.36 -15.74 0.43
N VAL A 315 2.38 -16.52 -0.01
CA VAL A 315 2.10 -16.75 -1.43
C VAL A 315 0.69 -16.25 -1.71
N PRO A 316 0.50 -15.36 -2.71
CA PRO A 316 -0.82 -14.95 -3.12
C PRO A 316 -1.68 -16.14 -3.54
N MET A 317 -2.95 -16.15 -3.10
CA MET A 317 -3.90 -17.22 -3.42
C MET A 317 -4.02 -17.45 -4.94
N ALA A 318 -3.79 -16.42 -5.74
CA ALA A 318 -3.77 -16.52 -7.19
C ALA A 318 -2.76 -17.54 -7.73
N HIS A 319 -1.61 -17.74 -7.07
CA HIS A 319 -0.63 -18.76 -7.46
C HIS A 319 -1.09 -20.18 -7.16
N LEU A 320 -2.04 -20.35 -6.23
CA LEU A 320 -2.61 -21.64 -5.85
C LEU A 320 -3.86 -22.00 -6.65
N ALA A 321 -4.44 -21.04 -7.34
CA ALA A 321 -5.67 -21.21 -8.11
C ALA A 321 -5.48 -22.00 -9.42
N GLY A 322 -4.29 -22.50 -9.74
CA GLY A 322 -3.98 -23.20 -10.96
C GLY A 322 -3.89 -22.26 -12.17
N ARG A 323 -4.61 -22.54 -13.24
CA ARG A 323 -4.65 -21.63 -14.40
C ARG A 323 -5.34 -20.34 -13.97
N GLY A 324 -4.65 -19.21 -14.13
CA GLY A 324 -5.19 -17.91 -13.79
C GLY A 324 -6.47 -17.64 -14.60
N PHE A 325 -7.55 -17.34 -13.88
CA PHE A 325 -8.80 -16.85 -14.43
C PHE A 325 -8.97 -15.43 -13.93
N SER A 326 -8.86 -14.47 -14.83
CA SER A 326 -9.18 -13.08 -14.54
C SER A 326 -10.54 -12.78 -15.15
N PRO A 327 -11.62 -12.74 -14.33
CA PRO A 327 -12.94 -12.45 -14.87
C PRO A 327 -12.97 -11.03 -15.44
N GLU A 328 -13.47 -10.90 -16.65
CA GLU A 328 -13.71 -9.61 -17.28
C GLU A 328 -15.20 -9.43 -17.51
N ARG A 329 -15.70 -8.26 -17.14
CA ARG A 329 -17.07 -7.85 -17.42
C ARG A 329 -17.08 -6.76 -18.48
N ARG A 330 -18.09 -6.83 -19.35
CA ARG A 330 -18.29 -5.88 -20.44
C ARG A 330 -19.68 -5.26 -20.32
N THR A 331 -19.78 -3.99 -20.66
CA THR A 331 -21.10 -3.35 -20.78
C THR A 331 -21.82 -3.78 -22.05
N PRO A 332 -23.12 -3.59 -22.17
CA PRO A 332 -23.86 -3.82 -23.41
C PRO A 332 -23.33 -3.02 -24.61
N LEU A 333 -22.55 -1.98 -24.35
CA LEU A 333 -22.01 -1.05 -25.36
C LEU A 333 -20.62 -1.42 -25.88
N HIS A 334 -20.04 -2.52 -25.37
CA HIS A 334 -18.65 -2.89 -25.65
C HIS A 334 -18.28 -2.89 -27.15
N ASP A 335 -19.12 -3.47 -27.99
CA ASP A 335 -18.91 -3.51 -29.45
C ASP A 335 -19.03 -2.12 -30.11
N ARG A 336 -19.86 -1.22 -29.56
CA ARG A 336 -19.95 0.16 -30.03
C ARG A 336 -18.67 0.93 -29.73
N HIS A 337 -18.14 0.76 -28.54
CA HIS A 337 -16.85 1.38 -28.17
C HIS A 337 -15.69 0.83 -29.00
N GLN A 338 -15.65 -0.49 -29.22
CA GLN A 338 -14.64 -1.12 -30.08
C GLN A 338 -14.67 -0.56 -31.50
N ALA A 339 -15.87 -0.42 -32.09
CA ALA A 339 -16.03 0.16 -33.44
C ALA A 339 -15.60 1.62 -33.53
N LEU A 340 -15.61 2.35 -32.42
CA LEU A 340 -15.17 3.75 -32.32
C LEU A 340 -13.67 3.89 -31.98
N GLY A 341 -12.92 2.78 -31.93
CA GLY A 341 -11.48 2.83 -31.64
C GLY A 341 -11.14 3.00 -30.16
N ALA A 342 -11.98 2.49 -29.25
CA ALA A 342 -11.71 2.55 -27.82
C ALA A 342 -10.42 1.80 -27.45
N VAL A 343 -9.56 2.46 -26.71
CA VAL A 343 -8.46 1.84 -25.95
C VAL A 343 -9.01 1.48 -24.57
N TRP A 344 -8.72 0.27 -24.09
CA TRP A 344 -9.37 -0.29 -22.92
C TRP A 344 -8.54 -0.16 -21.66
N MET A 345 -9.20 0.10 -20.55
CA MET A 345 -8.69 -0.03 -19.19
C MET A 345 -9.61 -0.90 -18.34
N LEU A 346 -9.04 -1.48 -17.26
CA LEU A 346 -9.82 -2.18 -16.26
C LEU A 346 -10.14 -1.28 -15.07
N ALA A 347 -11.42 -1.27 -14.67
CA ALA A 347 -11.88 -0.72 -13.42
C ALA A 347 -12.49 -1.86 -12.59
N GLY A 348 -11.71 -2.40 -11.65
CA GLY A 348 -12.01 -3.69 -11.04
C GLY A 348 -12.02 -4.79 -12.12
N VAL A 349 -13.16 -5.45 -12.30
CA VAL A 349 -13.35 -6.50 -13.33
C VAL A 349 -13.98 -5.97 -14.63
N TRP A 350 -14.29 -4.69 -14.72
CA TRP A 350 -14.98 -4.10 -15.87
C TRP A 350 -13.99 -3.51 -16.87
N GLN A 351 -14.17 -3.85 -18.16
CA GLN A 351 -13.53 -3.14 -19.25
C GLN A 351 -14.26 -1.82 -19.52
N ARG A 352 -13.51 -0.72 -19.52
CA ARG A 352 -14.00 0.64 -19.83
C ARG A 352 -13.14 1.29 -20.91
N PRO A 353 -13.70 2.10 -21.83
CA PRO A 353 -12.89 2.95 -22.68
C PRO A 353 -12.02 3.89 -21.85
N GLU A 354 -10.71 3.78 -21.98
CA GLU A 354 -9.76 4.72 -21.40
C GLU A 354 -9.83 6.04 -22.15
N TYR A 355 -9.72 5.98 -23.47
CA TYR A 355 -9.91 7.04 -24.46
C TYR A 355 -10.23 6.41 -25.82
N TYR A 356 -10.59 7.25 -26.80
CA TYR A 356 -10.82 6.81 -28.18
C TYR A 356 -9.65 7.23 -29.06
N ALA A 357 -8.91 6.26 -29.61
CA ALA A 357 -7.75 6.49 -30.46
C ALA A 357 -8.15 7.10 -31.80
N GLN A 358 -7.42 8.12 -32.22
CA GLN A 358 -7.59 8.77 -33.51
C GLN A 358 -6.31 8.61 -34.35
N PRO A 359 -6.43 8.33 -35.67
CA PRO A 359 -5.26 8.20 -36.53
C PRO A 359 -4.36 9.44 -36.47
N GLY A 360 -3.04 9.22 -36.30
CA GLY A 360 -2.05 10.29 -36.29
C GLY A 360 -1.98 11.13 -35.00
N LYS A 361 -2.76 10.81 -33.95
CA LYS A 361 -2.73 11.50 -32.67
C LYS A 361 -2.17 10.66 -31.55
N VAL A 362 -1.44 11.28 -30.64
CA VAL A 362 -0.97 10.63 -29.42
C VAL A 362 -2.09 10.60 -28.36
N ARG A 363 -1.96 9.70 -27.38
CA ARG A 363 -2.93 9.51 -26.30
C ARG A 363 -3.37 10.82 -25.62
N SER A 364 -2.41 11.66 -25.26
CA SER A 364 -2.68 12.93 -24.56
C SER A 364 -3.55 13.89 -25.37
N ASP A 365 -3.38 13.91 -26.69
CA ASP A 365 -4.15 14.81 -27.57
C ASP A 365 -5.58 14.31 -27.73
N CYS A 366 -5.77 12.99 -27.89
CA CYS A 366 -7.11 12.40 -27.90
C CYS A 366 -7.89 12.72 -26.63
N ILE A 367 -7.28 12.51 -25.44
CA ILE A 367 -7.91 12.81 -24.15
C ILE A 367 -8.24 14.30 -24.01
N ARG A 368 -7.35 15.18 -24.47
CA ARG A 368 -7.57 16.64 -24.43
C ARG A 368 -8.74 17.04 -25.31
N GLU A 369 -8.83 16.54 -26.52
CA GLU A 369 -9.93 16.82 -27.44
C GLU A 369 -11.27 16.28 -26.92
N GLU A 370 -11.28 15.09 -26.35
CA GLU A 370 -12.47 14.55 -25.68
C GLU A 370 -12.96 15.47 -24.54
N ALA A 371 -12.04 15.93 -23.69
CA ALA A 371 -12.38 16.87 -22.63
C ALA A 371 -12.88 18.21 -23.16
N GLN A 372 -12.25 18.76 -24.21
CA GLN A 372 -12.69 19.97 -24.85
C GLN A 372 -14.07 19.85 -25.52
N ALA A 373 -14.38 18.68 -26.11
CA ALA A 373 -15.69 18.43 -26.67
C ALA A 373 -16.78 18.50 -25.59
N VAL A 374 -16.56 17.97 -24.41
CA VAL A 374 -17.49 18.10 -23.28
C VAL A 374 -17.65 19.56 -22.84
N ARG A 375 -16.56 20.32 -22.76
CA ARG A 375 -16.61 21.74 -22.33
C ARG A 375 -17.28 22.66 -23.34
N GLN A 376 -17.11 22.40 -24.63
CA GLN A 376 -17.51 23.33 -25.69
C GLN A 376 -18.76 22.89 -26.46
N ARG A 377 -19.07 21.60 -26.46
CA ARG A 377 -20.13 21.02 -27.29
C ARG A 377 -20.99 20.04 -26.46
N VAL A 378 -20.81 18.76 -26.70
CA VAL A 378 -21.50 17.69 -26.00
C VAL A 378 -20.66 16.42 -26.06
N GLY A 379 -20.48 15.79 -24.89
CA GLY A 379 -19.82 14.50 -24.74
C GLY A 379 -20.78 13.40 -24.33
N LEU A 380 -20.41 12.17 -24.67
CA LEU A 380 -21.16 10.97 -24.36
C LEU A 380 -20.22 9.92 -23.73
N ILE A 381 -20.53 9.41 -22.53
CA ILE A 381 -19.75 8.39 -21.86
C ILE A 381 -20.62 7.26 -21.32
N ASP A 382 -20.14 6.03 -21.45
CA ASP A 382 -20.72 4.86 -20.82
C ASP A 382 -20.34 4.82 -19.33
N VAL A 383 -21.35 5.00 -18.47
CA VAL A 383 -21.24 4.84 -17.01
C VAL A 383 -21.97 3.59 -16.50
N GLY A 384 -22.27 2.67 -17.40
CA GLY A 384 -22.98 1.41 -17.11
C GLY A 384 -22.24 0.46 -16.18
N THR A 385 -20.98 0.73 -15.88
CA THR A 385 -20.17 -0.06 -14.92
C THR A 385 -20.38 0.34 -13.45
N LEU A 386 -20.96 1.52 -13.18
CA LEU A 386 -21.30 1.93 -11.82
C LEU A 386 -22.24 0.90 -11.17
N GLY A 387 -22.08 0.66 -9.87
CA GLY A 387 -23.06 -0.10 -9.13
C GLY A 387 -24.43 0.57 -9.19
N LYS A 388 -25.50 -0.21 -9.35
CA LYS A 388 -26.87 0.26 -9.35
C LYS A 388 -27.69 -0.62 -8.43
N LEU A 389 -28.15 -0.05 -7.34
CA LEU A 389 -28.83 -0.75 -6.27
C LEU A 389 -30.19 -0.10 -6.00
N GLU A 390 -31.13 -0.90 -5.50
CA GLU A 390 -32.40 -0.40 -4.98
C GLU A 390 -32.60 -0.87 -3.54
N VAL A 391 -33.22 0.00 -2.73
CA VAL A 391 -33.74 -0.34 -1.41
C VAL A 391 -35.23 -0.02 -1.41
N ILE A 392 -36.05 -1.02 -1.10
CA ILE A 392 -37.50 -0.95 -1.21
C ILE A 392 -38.12 -1.51 0.09
N GLY A 393 -39.05 -0.81 0.66
CA GLY A 393 -39.81 -1.24 1.84
C GLY A 393 -40.01 -0.11 2.85
N PRO A 394 -40.91 -0.34 3.83
CA PRO A 394 -41.29 0.67 4.83
C PRO A 394 -40.09 1.31 5.54
N ASP A 395 -39.03 0.53 5.82
CA ASP A 395 -37.85 0.98 6.53
C ASP A 395 -36.71 1.44 5.62
N ALA A 396 -36.92 1.55 4.29
CA ALA A 396 -35.86 1.89 3.34
C ALA A 396 -35.18 3.24 3.65
N ALA A 397 -35.96 4.24 4.05
CA ALA A 397 -35.40 5.55 4.43
C ALA A 397 -34.57 5.47 5.71
N ASP A 398 -35.04 4.75 6.74
CA ASP A 398 -34.30 4.55 8.00
C ASP A 398 -33.02 3.75 7.77
N PHE A 399 -33.07 2.72 6.93
CA PHE A 399 -31.91 1.94 6.54
C PHE A 399 -30.83 2.84 5.94
N LEU A 400 -31.17 3.68 4.94
CA LEU A 400 -30.21 4.59 4.31
C LEU A 400 -29.72 5.69 5.27
N GLU A 401 -30.56 6.15 6.19
CA GLU A 401 -30.15 7.07 7.27
C GLU A 401 -29.06 6.48 8.15
N ARG A 402 -29.13 5.18 8.46
CA ARG A 402 -28.12 4.50 9.30
C ARG A 402 -26.83 4.18 8.56
N VAL A 403 -26.91 3.91 7.27
CA VAL A 403 -25.76 3.51 6.45
C VAL A 403 -24.90 4.70 6.06
N TYR A 404 -25.50 5.75 5.50
CA TYR A 404 -24.77 6.87 4.90
C TYR A 404 -24.65 8.05 5.87
N VAL A 405 -23.58 8.83 5.71
CA VAL A 405 -23.37 10.04 6.53
C VAL A 405 -24.34 11.18 6.20
N SER A 406 -24.90 11.18 4.99
CA SER A 406 -25.88 12.17 4.51
C SER A 406 -27.30 11.84 5.00
N ARG A 407 -28.23 12.79 4.94
CA ARG A 407 -29.61 12.63 5.40
C ARG A 407 -30.53 12.31 4.23
N TYR A 408 -31.35 11.27 4.34
CA TYR A 408 -32.28 10.82 3.30
C TYR A 408 -33.74 10.87 3.72
N ALA A 409 -34.06 10.91 5.01
CA ALA A 409 -35.42 11.04 5.51
C ALA A 409 -36.18 12.25 4.90
N ASN A 410 -35.47 13.36 4.66
CA ASN A 410 -36.01 14.58 4.07
C ASN A 410 -35.75 14.72 2.55
N LEU A 411 -35.22 13.69 1.90
CA LEU A 411 -35.07 13.71 0.44
C LEU A 411 -36.44 13.63 -0.21
N LYS A 412 -36.76 14.60 -1.07
CA LYS A 412 -38.06 14.61 -1.77
C LYS A 412 -38.09 13.55 -2.86
N VAL A 413 -39.25 12.98 -3.11
CA VAL A 413 -39.48 12.11 -4.28
C VAL A 413 -39.16 12.87 -5.56
N GLY A 414 -38.52 12.20 -6.51
CA GLY A 414 -38.03 12.81 -7.76
C GLY A 414 -36.76 13.65 -7.62
N MET A 415 -36.05 13.53 -6.48
CA MET A 415 -34.77 14.22 -6.24
C MET A 415 -33.66 13.23 -5.90
N THR A 416 -32.42 13.69 -6.09
CA THR A 416 -31.20 12.94 -5.76
C THR A 416 -30.36 13.66 -4.71
N ARG A 417 -29.46 12.95 -4.06
CA ARG A 417 -28.47 13.50 -3.14
C ARG A 417 -27.19 12.71 -3.21
N TYR A 418 -26.04 13.41 -3.13
CA TYR A 418 -24.73 12.78 -3.02
C TYR A 418 -24.65 11.94 -1.75
N ALA A 419 -24.11 10.75 -1.88
CA ALA A 419 -24.01 9.75 -0.84
C ALA A 419 -22.54 9.48 -0.54
N VAL A 420 -22.19 9.54 0.74
CA VAL A 420 -20.86 9.21 1.25
C VAL A 420 -21.05 8.10 2.29
N MET A 421 -20.34 6.99 2.11
CA MET A 421 -20.36 5.85 3.01
C MET A 421 -19.04 5.74 3.77
N CYS A 422 -19.13 5.57 5.09
CA CYS A 422 -17.99 5.29 5.96
C CYS A 422 -18.11 3.91 6.59
N ASP A 423 -16.97 3.38 7.00
CA ASP A 423 -16.92 2.25 7.94
C ASP A 423 -17.11 2.72 9.40
N GLU A 424 -17.07 1.79 10.33
CA GLU A 424 -17.23 2.04 11.76
C GLU A 424 -16.12 2.94 12.35
N SER A 425 -14.95 2.98 11.71
CA SER A 425 -13.82 3.84 12.08
C SER A 425 -13.96 5.28 11.57
N GLY A 426 -14.99 5.55 10.74
CA GLY A 426 -15.21 6.85 10.10
C GLY A 426 -14.38 7.04 8.83
N VAL A 427 -13.79 5.98 8.29
CA VAL A 427 -13.02 6.00 7.05
C VAL A 427 -13.97 5.96 5.86
N LEU A 428 -13.69 6.78 4.85
CA LEU A 428 -14.43 6.85 3.59
C LEU A 428 -14.20 5.57 2.76
N ILE A 429 -15.27 4.81 2.49
CA ILE A 429 -15.20 3.53 1.77
C ILE A 429 -15.85 3.53 0.40
N ASP A 430 -16.88 4.34 0.19
CA ASP A 430 -17.56 4.49 -1.12
C ASP A 430 -18.33 5.79 -1.22
N ASP A 431 -18.69 6.17 -2.44
CA ASP A 431 -19.57 7.28 -2.73
C ASP A 431 -20.49 6.99 -3.92
N GLY A 432 -21.50 7.83 -4.07
CA GLY A 432 -22.46 7.69 -5.17
C GLY A 432 -23.57 8.73 -5.11
N VAL A 433 -24.69 8.43 -5.73
CA VAL A 433 -25.88 9.27 -5.76
C VAL A 433 -27.09 8.43 -5.36
N VAL A 434 -27.80 8.87 -4.31
CA VAL A 434 -29.09 8.29 -3.90
C VAL A 434 -30.24 9.11 -4.48
N ALA A 435 -31.15 8.45 -5.16
CA ALA A 435 -32.38 9.00 -5.73
C ALA A 435 -33.60 8.43 -5.02
N ARG A 436 -34.62 9.22 -4.72
CA ARG A 436 -35.88 8.77 -4.14
C ARG A 436 -36.95 8.64 -5.22
N LEU A 437 -37.36 7.40 -5.55
CA LEU A 437 -38.38 7.09 -6.55
C LEU A 437 -39.80 7.20 -5.98
N ALA A 438 -40.00 6.69 -4.75
CA ALA A 438 -41.24 6.75 -4.01
C ALA A 438 -40.98 6.97 -2.51
N ALA A 439 -42.00 7.02 -1.70
CA ALA A 439 -41.86 7.22 -0.25
C ALA A 439 -40.96 6.18 0.40
N ASP A 440 -41.04 4.94 -0.05
CA ASP A 440 -40.39 3.73 0.44
C ASP A 440 -39.47 3.06 -0.59
N HIS A 441 -39.13 3.77 -1.70
CA HIS A 441 -38.34 3.22 -2.78
C HIS A 441 -37.18 4.18 -3.16
N PHE A 442 -35.96 3.69 -3.03
CA PHE A 442 -34.73 4.43 -3.35
C PHE A 442 -33.89 3.66 -4.37
N TYR A 443 -33.33 4.40 -5.31
CA TYR A 443 -32.36 3.92 -6.31
C TYR A 443 -31.05 4.65 -6.12
N PHE A 444 -29.93 3.94 -6.13
CA PHE A 444 -28.64 4.60 -5.92
C PHE A 444 -27.50 3.92 -6.68
N THR A 445 -26.44 4.71 -6.89
CA THR A 445 -25.21 4.26 -7.53
C THR A 445 -24.09 4.12 -6.52
N THR A 446 -23.11 3.29 -6.82
CA THR A 446 -21.85 3.11 -6.10
C THR A 446 -20.68 3.19 -7.07
N THR A 447 -19.45 3.25 -6.55
CA THR A 447 -18.29 3.15 -7.43
C THR A 447 -18.27 1.83 -8.20
N THR A 448 -17.66 1.82 -9.38
CA THR A 448 -17.57 0.63 -10.25
C THR A 448 -16.93 -0.56 -9.54
N SER A 449 -15.81 -0.34 -8.85
CA SER A 449 -15.08 -1.40 -8.13
C SER A 449 -15.75 -1.78 -6.81
N GLY A 450 -16.48 -0.86 -6.18
CA GLY A 450 -17.15 -1.03 -4.89
C GLY A 450 -18.47 -1.82 -4.95
N ALA A 451 -19.14 -1.87 -6.11
CA ALA A 451 -20.52 -2.34 -6.24
C ALA A 451 -20.81 -3.67 -5.52
N ALA A 452 -19.96 -4.68 -5.69
CA ALA A 452 -20.16 -6.00 -5.07
C ALA A 452 -19.91 -5.97 -3.55
N ALA A 453 -18.93 -5.22 -3.09
CA ALA A 453 -18.60 -5.10 -1.67
C ALA A 453 -19.71 -4.33 -0.93
N ILE A 454 -20.18 -3.24 -1.51
CA ILE A 454 -21.25 -2.43 -0.95
C ILE A 454 -22.57 -3.24 -0.89
N TYR A 455 -22.91 -3.96 -1.94
CA TYR A 455 -24.10 -4.82 -1.91
C TYR A 455 -24.04 -5.87 -0.77
N ARG A 456 -22.89 -6.52 -0.58
CA ARG A 456 -22.70 -7.47 0.52
C ARG A 456 -22.83 -6.80 1.88
N GLU A 457 -22.21 -5.63 2.04
CA GLU A 457 -22.25 -4.88 3.30
C GLU A 457 -23.66 -4.42 3.64
N LEU A 458 -24.39 -3.85 2.69
CA LEU A 458 -25.78 -3.47 2.88
C LEU A 458 -26.66 -4.66 3.25
N SER A 459 -26.47 -5.80 2.57
CA SER A 459 -27.20 -7.04 2.88
C SER A 459 -26.89 -7.55 4.29
N ARG A 460 -25.61 -7.49 4.71
CA ARG A 460 -25.17 -7.83 6.07
C ARG A 460 -25.84 -6.93 7.11
N LEU A 461 -25.82 -5.63 6.90
CA LEU A 461 -26.40 -4.65 7.81
C LEU A 461 -27.92 -4.83 7.93
N ASN A 462 -28.62 -5.04 6.82
CA ASN A 462 -30.06 -5.28 6.87
C ASN A 462 -30.41 -6.55 7.64
N THR A 463 -29.65 -7.64 7.44
CA THR A 463 -29.80 -8.88 8.20
C THR A 463 -29.60 -8.66 9.71
N LEU A 464 -28.60 -7.86 10.10
CA LEU A 464 -28.31 -7.55 11.51
C LEU A 464 -29.38 -6.66 12.13
N TRP A 465 -29.84 -5.64 11.42
CA TRP A 465 -30.81 -4.67 11.94
C TRP A 465 -32.25 -5.14 11.82
N LYS A 466 -32.52 -6.16 10.99
CA LYS A 466 -33.85 -6.74 10.76
C LYS A 466 -34.88 -5.69 10.36
N LEU A 467 -34.47 -4.74 9.51
CA LEU A 467 -35.37 -3.72 8.97
C LEU A 467 -36.24 -4.31 7.84
N ASP A 468 -37.47 -3.83 7.75
CA ASP A 468 -38.43 -4.26 6.71
C ASP A 468 -38.11 -3.54 5.39
N CYS A 469 -37.03 -3.95 4.74
CA CYS A 469 -36.69 -3.51 3.40
C CYS A 469 -35.93 -4.57 2.61
N GLY A 470 -36.15 -4.61 1.30
CA GLY A 470 -35.44 -5.46 0.35
C GLY A 470 -34.32 -4.67 -0.32
N ILE A 471 -33.16 -5.32 -0.58
CA ILE A 471 -32.02 -4.73 -1.30
C ILE A 471 -31.82 -5.51 -2.58
N VAL A 472 -31.86 -4.82 -3.72
CA VAL A 472 -31.76 -5.43 -5.05
C VAL A 472 -30.53 -4.87 -5.79
N ASN A 473 -29.74 -5.74 -6.39
CA ASN A 473 -28.59 -5.35 -7.21
C ASN A 473 -28.96 -5.40 -8.71
N HIS A 474 -29.07 -4.24 -9.31
CA HIS A 474 -29.39 -4.03 -10.71
C HIS A 474 -28.18 -3.68 -11.59
N THR A 475 -26.96 -3.80 -11.08
CA THR A 475 -25.73 -3.34 -11.78
C THR A 475 -25.65 -3.83 -13.23
N GLY A 476 -25.97 -5.10 -13.48
CA GLY A 476 -25.97 -5.67 -14.83
C GLY A 476 -27.30 -5.53 -15.60
N ALA A 477 -28.38 -5.10 -14.94
CA ALA A 477 -29.71 -4.98 -15.53
C ALA A 477 -29.93 -3.68 -16.31
N PHE A 478 -29.17 -2.63 -15.97
CA PHE A 478 -29.24 -1.33 -16.62
C PHE A 478 -27.95 -0.97 -17.35
N ALA A 479 -28.07 -0.51 -18.60
CA ALA A 479 -27.10 0.33 -19.24
C ALA A 479 -27.30 1.76 -18.72
N ALA A 480 -26.19 2.51 -18.53
CA ALA A 480 -26.24 3.88 -18.07
C ALA A 480 -25.29 4.73 -18.93
N ILE A 481 -25.78 5.80 -19.49
CA ILE A 481 -25.07 6.69 -20.39
C ILE A 481 -25.14 8.11 -19.81
N ASN A 482 -23.99 8.77 -19.69
CA ASN A 482 -23.96 10.20 -19.32
C ASN A 482 -23.79 11.06 -20.57
N LEU A 483 -24.71 11.97 -20.79
CA LEU A 483 -24.69 12.99 -21.83
C LEU A 483 -24.38 14.33 -21.16
N ALA A 484 -23.24 14.94 -21.44
CA ALA A 484 -22.77 16.15 -20.75
C ALA A 484 -22.20 17.20 -21.70
N GLY A 485 -22.39 18.46 -21.35
CA GLY A 485 -21.88 19.62 -22.09
C GLY A 485 -22.96 20.67 -22.39
N PRO A 486 -22.60 21.88 -22.82
CA PRO A 486 -23.55 22.99 -23.03
C PRO A 486 -24.68 22.64 -24.01
N ARG A 487 -24.46 21.77 -24.98
CA ARG A 487 -25.47 21.36 -25.96
C ARG A 487 -26.24 20.10 -25.58
N SER A 488 -25.98 19.50 -24.41
CA SER A 488 -26.59 18.22 -24.00
C SER A 488 -28.11 18.30 -23.90
N ARG A 489 -28.67 19.42 -23.39
CA ARG A 489 -30.12 19.61 -23.31
C ARG A 489 -30.77 19.63 -24.70
N ALA A 490 -30.19 20.35 -25.66
CA ALA A 490 -30.71 20.44 -27.01
C ALA A 490 -30.68 19.09 -27.74
N VAL A 491 -29.67 18.25 -27.49
CA VAL A 491 -29.60 16.89 -28.04
C VAL A 491 -30.68 16.02 -27.42
N LEU A 492 -30.81 16.01 -26.09
CA LEU A 492 -31.79 15.18 -25.39
C LEU A 492 -33.22 15.54 -25.72
N ALA A 493 -33.53 16.83 -25.90
CA ALA A 493 -34.86 17.32 -26.26
C ALA A 493 -35.39 16.78 -27.60
N ARG A 494 -34.51 16.28 -28.47
CA ARG A 494 -34.91 15.64 -29.74
C ARG A 494 -35.39 14.22 -29.57
N LEU A 495 -35.16 13.61 -28.39
CA LEU A 495 -35.39 12.23 -28.12
C LEU A 495 -36.41 11.94 -27.02
N THR A 496 -36.94 12.97 -26.39
CA THR A 496 -37.95 12.87 -25.31
C THR A 496 -38.92 14.02 -25.33
N ASP A 497 -40.15 13.73 -24.92
CA ASP A 497 -41.18 14.72 -24.67
C ASP A 497 -41.14 15.33 -23.25
N LEU A 498 -40.20 14.87 -22.43
CA LEU A 498 -39.99 15.40 -21.08
C LEU A 498 -39.60 16.89 -21.12
N ASP A 499 -40.25 17.70 -20.32
CA ASP A 499 -39.85 19.08 -20.12
C ASP A 499 -38.48 19.14 -19.40
N LEU A 500 -37.44 19.53 -20.14
CA LEU A 500 -36.06 19.62 -19.68
C LEU A 500 -35.72 21.04 -19.14
N SER A 501 -36.71 21.89 -18.91
CA SER A 501 -36.51 23.21 -18.28
C SER A 501 -35.99 23.02 -16.83
N SER A 502 -35.27 24.03 -16.31
CA SER A 502 -34.76 23.95 -14.93
C SER A 502 -35.86 23.95 -13.88
N SER A 503 -37.06 24.42 -14.21
CA SER A 503 -38.24 24.37 -13.33
C SER A 503 -38.86 22.99 -13.26
N ALA A 504 -39.01 22.30 -14.39
CA ALA A 504 -39.59 20.95 -14.45
C ALA A 504 -38.58 19.86 -14.10
N PHE A 505 -37.33 20.02 -14.49
CA PHE A 505 -36.24 19.07 -14.21
C PHE A 505 -35.02 19.81 -13.64
N PRO A 506 -35.07 20.18 -12.35
CA PRO A 506 -34.01 20.92 -11.69
C PRO A 506 -32.72 20.11 -11.53
N TYR A 507 -31.61 20.81 -11.26
CA TYR A 507 -30.35 20.14 -10.86
C TYR A 507 -30.58 19.24 -9.66
N LEU A 508 -29.99 18.05 -9.69
CA LEU A 508 -30.24 16.92 -8.76
C LEU A 508 -31.65 16.33 -8.86
N GLY A 509 -32.39 16.59 -9.92
CA GLY A 509 -33.68 15.95 -10.17
C GLY A 509 -33.54 14.52 -10.69
N LEU A 510 -34.58 13.71 -10.46
CA LEU A 510 -34.82 12.41 -11.08
C LEU A 510 -36.14 12.46 -11.83
N ARG A 511 -36.20 11.90 -13.04
CA ARG A 511 -37.44 11.71 -13.80
C ARG A 511 -37.47 10.33 -14.45
N GLU A 512 -38.62 9.70 -14.49
CA GLU A 512 -38.88 8.55 -15.34
C GLU A 512 -39.63 9.03 -16.57
N ALA A 513 -39.11 8.70 -17.75
CA ALA A 513 -39.65 9.17 -19.03
C ALA A 513 -39.22 8.23 -20.16
N THR A 514 -39.71 8.48 -21.35
CA THR A 514 -39.27 7.77 -22.56
C THR A 514 -38.23 8.58 -23.28
N VAL A 515 -37.11 7.94 -23.64
CA VAL A 515 -36.02 8.53 -24.46
C VAL A 515 -35.82 7.67 -25.70
N ALA A 516 -35.97 8.23 -26.88
CA ALA A 516 -35.92 7.49 -28.16
C ALA A 516 -36.87 6.28 -28.19
N GLY A 517 -38.06 6.40 -27.58
CA GLY A 517 -39.02 5.29 -27.46
C GLY A 517 -38.71 4.26 -26.38
N ILE A 518 -37.63 4.44 -25.57
CA ILE A 518 -37.18 3.50 -24.57
C ILE A 518 -37.53 4.04 -23.17
N PRO A 519 -38.16 3.27 -22.27
CA PRO A 519 -38.34 3.67 -20.89
C PRO A 519 -37.00 3.90 -20.20
N ALA A 520 -36.84 5.08 -19.57
CA ALA A 520 -35.61 5.52 -19.01
C ALA A 520 -35.78 6.21 -17.65
N ARG A 521 -34.81 6.03 -16.76
CA ARG A 521 -34.58 6.90 -15.59
C ARG A 521 -33.52 7.95 -15.95
N LEU A 522 -33.88 9.21 -15.79
CA LEU A 522 -32.99 10.30 -16.04
C LEU A 522 -32.63 10.98 -14.73
N LEU A 523 -31.34 11.10 -14.45
CA LEU A 523 -30.80 11.80 -13.31
C LEU A 523 -30.08 13.07 -13.82
N ARG A 524 -30.48 14.23 -13.31
CA ARG A 524 -29.83 15.49 -13.66
C ARG A 524 -28.64 15.76 -12.74
N VAL A 525 -27.62 14.96 -12.92
CA VAL A 525 -26.37 14.98 -12.17
C VAL A 525 -25.18 15.18 -13.10
N GLY A 526 -24.07 15.69 -12.58
CA GLY A 526 -22.88 15.94 -13.38
C GLY A 526 -21.60 15.77 -12.58
N PHE A 527 -20.82 14.78 -12.93
CA PHE A 527 -19.49 14.55 -12.36
C PHE A 527 -18.41 15.39 -13.06
N VAL A 528 -18.62 15.69 -14.33
CA VAL A 528 -17.67 16.44 -15.18
C VAL A 528 -17.78 17.95 -15.07
N GLY A 529 -18.77 18.48 -14.36
CA GLY A 529 -18.93 19.92 -14.14
C GLY A 529 -19.64 20.69 -15.24
N GLU A 530 -20.35 20.02 -16.14
CA GLU A 530 -21.19 20.61 -17.17
C GLU A 530 -22.66 20.24 -16.97
N TRP A 531 -23.55 20.92 -17.68
CA TRP A 531 -24.93 20.48 -17.78
C TRP A 531 -24.99 19.08 -18.32
N GLY A 532 -25.68 18.18 -17.63
CA GLY A 532 -25.66 16.78 -18.03
C GLY A 532 -26.80 15.96 -17.46
N TYR A 533 -26.96 14.78 -18.05
CA TYR A 533 -27.97 13.78 -17.70
C TYR A 533 -27.34 12.41 -17.68
N GLU A 534 -27.58 11.63 -16.63
CA GLU A 534 -27.38 10.20 -16.66
C GLU A 534 -28.69 9.53 -17.07
N ILE A 535 -28.66 8.73 -18.12
CA ILE A 535 -29.81 8.08 -18.72
C ILE A 535 -29.66 6.59 -18.53
N HIS A 536 -30.46 6.02 -17.66
CA HIS A 536 -30.46 4.61 -17.29
C HIS A 536 -31.60 3.88 -17.99
N VAL A 537 -31.29 2.88 -18.81
CA VAL A 537 -32.27 2.08 -19.55
C VAL A 537 -32.01 0.59 -19.32
N PRO A 538 -33.00 -0.32 -19.58
CA PRO A 538 -32.72 -1.77 -19.57
C PRO A 538 -31.49 -2.09 -20.41
N ALA A 539 -30.63 -2.97 -19.92
CA ALA A 539 -29.34 -3.30 -20.55
C ALA A 539 -29.48 -3.71 -22.02
N SER A 540 -30.56 -4.44 -22.35
CA SER A 540 -30.88 -4.85 -23.73
C SER A 540 -31.14 -3.68 -24.69
N GLN A 541 -31.51 -2.51 -24.18
CA GLN A 541 -31.82 -1.31 -24.96
C GLN A 541 -30.62 -0.30 -25.00
N GLY A 542 -29.54 -0.59 -24.29
CA GLY A 542 -28.38 0.32 -24.21
C GLY A 542 -27.80 0.70 -25.56
N ARG A 543 -27.66 -0.27 -26.48
CA ARG A 543 -27.16 -0.03 -27.86
C ARG A 543 -28.05 0.90 -28.64
N ALA A 544 -29.37 0.67 -28.60
CA ALA A 544 -30.34 1.50 -29.30
C ALA A 544 -30.31 2.95 -28.79
N LEU A 545 -30.25 3.15 -27.48
CA LEU A 545 -30.11 4.47 -26.89
C LEU A 545 -28.80 5.17 -27.31
N TRP A 546 -27.65 4.45 -27.25
CA TRP A 546 -26.36 4.99 -27.65
C TRP A 546 -26.36 5.48 -29.09
N ASP A 547 -26.85 4.64 -30.01
CA ASP A 547 -26.91 4.96 -31.43
C ASP A 547 -27.88 6.15 -31.68
N ALA A 548 -29.01 6.23 -30.98
CA ALA A 548 -29.97 7.32 -31.07
C ALA A 548 -29.35 8.66 -30.57
N LEU A 549 -28.62 8.66 -29.45
CA LEU A 549 -27.95 9.84 -28.93
C LEU A 549 -26.86 10.35 -29.88
N LEU A 550 -26.03 9.46 -30.40
CA LEU A 550 -25.02 9.83 -31.39
C LEU A 550 -25.64 10.44 -32.65
N LYS A 551 -26.70 9.84 -33.18
CA LYS A 551 -27.44 10.33 -34.32
C LYS A 551 -28.07 11.74 -34.08
N ALA A 552 -28.74 11.87 -32.92
CA ALA A 552 -29.40 13.14 -32.56
C ALA A 552 -28.40 14.28 -32.27
N GLY A 553 -27.18 13.97 -31.83
CA GLY A 553 -26.14 14.94 -31.49
C GLY A 553 -25.17 15.26 -32.64
N GLN A 554 -25.34 14.71 -33.82
CA GLN A 554 -24.38 14.79 -34.92
C GLN A 554 -24.04 16.23 -35.34
N ASP A 555 -25.06 17.05 -35.53
CA ASP A 555 -24.95 18.48 -35.86
C ASP A 555 -24.49 19.34 -34.64
N ALA A 556 -24.71 18.86 -33.43
CA ALA A 556 -24.23 19.47 -32.21
C ALA A 556 -22.74 19.13 -31.92
N GLY A 557 -22.13 18.26 -32.72
CA GLY A 557 -20.75 17.84 -32.57
C GLY A 557 -20.55 16.91 -31.37
N ILE A 558 -21.50 15.98 -31.17
CA ILE A 558 -21.41 14.99 -30.09
C ILE A 558 -20.16 14.10 -30.27
N GLN A 559 -19.45 13.86 -29.19
CA GLN A 559 -18.26 13.03 -29.20
C GLN A 559 -18.24 12.08 -28.01
N PRO A 560 -18.00 10.78 -28.22
CA PRO A 560 -17.68 9.87 -27.13
C PRO A 560 -16.40 10.31 -26.40
N PHE A 561 -16.37 10.13 -25.08
CA PHE A 561 -15.18 10.38 -24.28
C PHE A 561 -14.93 9.25 -23.28
N GLY A 562 -13.66 9.00 -23.00
CA GLY A 562 -13.23 7.92 -22.11
C GLY A 562 -13.04 8.34 -20.67
N VAL A 563 -12.62 7.38 -19.86
CA VAL A 563 -12.40 7.56 -18.42
C VAL A 563 -11.32 8.61 -18.13
N GLU A 564 -10.26 8.69 -18.95
CA GLU A 564 -9.20 9.67 -18.72
C GLU A 564 -9.66 11.11 -18.95
N ALA A 565 -10.49 11.35 -19.96
CA ALA A 565 -11.12 12.65 -20.12
C ALA A 565 -12.09 12.96 -18.96
N GLN A 566 -12.85 11.94 -18.47
CA GLN A 566 -13.69 12.08 -17.28
C GLN A 566 -12.86 12.45 -16.03
N ARG A 567 -11.69 11.78 -15.83
CA ARG A 567 -10.77 12.07 -14.72
C ARG A 567 -10.22 13.48 -14.77
N LEU A 568 -9.88 13.98 -15.96
CA LEU A 568 -9.44 15.35 -16.15
C LEU A 568 -10.56 16.35 -15.83
N LEU A 569 -11.75 16.15 -16.40
CA LEU A 569 -12.91 17.05 -16.23
C LEU A 569 -13.39 17.13 -14.77
N ARG A 570 -13.44 16.00 -14.06
CA ARG A 570 -13.81 15.99 -12.65
C ARG A 570 -12.75 16.68 -11.78
N LEU A 571 -11.44 16.56 -12.17
CA LEU A 571 -10.36 17.24 -11.46
C LEU A 571 -10.51 18.76 -11.59
N GLU A 572 -10.81 19.29 -12.77
CA GLU A 572 -11.11 20.70 -12.97
C GLU A 572 -12.26 21.17 -12.06
N LYS A 573 -13.22 20.30 -11.77
CA LYS A 573 -14.35 20.56 -10.86
C LYS A 573 -14.02 20.27 -9.38
N GLY A 574 -12.84 19.74 -9.08
CA GLY A 574 -12.43 19.41 -7.72
C GLY A 574 -13.21 18.24 -7.09
N HIS A 575 -13.89 17.43 -7.91
CA HIS A 575 -14.61 16.25 -7.41
C HIS A 575 -13.64 15.13 -7.06
N VAL A 576 -13.83 14.54 -5.89
CA VAL A 576 -13.04 13.42 -5.36
C VAL A 576 -13.42 12.12 -6.05
N ILE A 577 -12.44 11.27 -6.31
CA ILE A 577 -12.66 9.86 -6.65
C ILE A 577 -12.24 9.01 -5.45
N VAL A 578 -13.21 8.29 -4.86
CA VAL A 578 -12.94 7.35 -3.77
C VAL A 578 -12.05 6.20 -4.28
N GLY A 579 -10.97 5.93 -3.53
CA GLY A 579 -9.94 4.97 -3.92
C GLY A 579 -8.78 5.55 -4.74
N GLN A 580 -8.88 6.82 -5.22
CA GLN A 580 -7.78 7.58 -5.81
C GLN A 580 -7.39 8.77 -4.93
N ASP A 581 -8.37 9.65 -4.62
CA ASP A 581 -8.17 10.81 -3.73
C ASP A 581 -8.50 10.45 -2.26
N SER A 582 -8.77 9.20 -1.96
CA SER A 582 -8.86 8.64 -0.61
C SER A 582 -8.10 7.31 -0.56
N ASP A 583 -7.71 6.92 0.62
CA ASP A 583 -7.09 5.63 0.94
C ASP A 583 -7.89 4.93 2.06
N GLY A 584 -7.41 3.79 2.54
CA GLY A 584 -8.05 3.05 3.63
C GLY A 584 -7.98 3.73 5.00
N LEU A 585 -7.57 4.99 5.08
CA LEU A 585 -7.43 5.77 6.31
C LEU A 585 -8.09 7.16 6.23
N SER A 586 -8.47 7.62 5.04
CA SER A 586 -8.99 8.96 4.82
C SER A 586 -10.43 9.10 5.35
N THR A 587 -10.67 10.15 6.12
CA THR A 587 -12.01 10.51 6.60
C THR A 587 -12.69 11.50 5.65
N PRO A 588 -14.03 11.64 5.68
CA PRO A 588 -14.72 12.67 4.90
C PRO A 588 -14.17 14.08 5.13
N GLY A 589 -13.83 14.41 6.38
CA GLY A 589 -13.27 15.72 6.73
C GLY A 589 -11.92 15.98 6.11
N GLU A 590 -11.02 14.99 6.10
CA GLU A 590 -9.72 15.11 5.44
C GLU A 590 -9.86 15.26 3.92
N ALA A 591 -10.88 14.63 3.32
CA ALA A 591 -11.19 14.67 1.90
C ALA A 591 -12.00 15.91 1.47
N GLY A 592 -12.31 16.85 2.37
CA GLY A 592 -13.09 18.05 2.08
C GLY A 592 -14.60 17.78 1.89
N LEU A 593 -15.11 16.67 2.42
CA LEU A 593 -16.51 16.25 2.31
C LEU A 593 -17.31 16.49 3.59
N ASP A 594 -16.83 17.35 4.52
CA ASP A 594 -17.52 17.70 5.77
C ASP A 594 -18.96 18.16 5.54
N TRP A 595 -19.22 18.87 4.43
CA TRP A 595 -20.54 19.37 4.07
C TRP A 595 -21.60 18.28 3.88
N ALA A 596 -21.18 17.06 3.51
CA ALA A 596 -22.07 15.91 3.32
C ALA A 596 -22.40 15.20 4.66
N VAL A 597 -21.55 15.34 5.68
CA VAL A 597 -21.71 14.67 6.97
C VAL A 597 -22.73 15.37 7.85
N LYS A 598 -23.77 14.65 8.30
CA LYS A 598 -24.82 15.17 9.17
C LYS A 598 -24.69 14.61 10.57
N MET A 599 -23.81 15.24 11.36
CA MET A 599 -23.49 14.82 12.75
C MET A 599 -24.68 14.95 13.71
N ASP A 600 -25.72 15.69 13.34
CA ASP A 600 -26.97 15.88 14.09
C ASP A 600 -27.98 14.75 13.88
N LYS A 601 -27.68 13.73 13.08
CA LYS A 601 -28.49 12.51 12.94
C LYS A 601 -28.43 11.69 14.24
N PRO A 602 -29.49 10.93 14.55
CA PRO A 602 -29.49 10.05 15.72
C PRO A 602 -28.36 9.04 15.69
N PHE A 603 -28.17 8.41 14.51
CA PHE A 603 -27.14 7.40 14.28
C PHE A 603 -26.81 7.29 12.80
N PHE A 604 -25.51 7.04 12.50
CA PHE A 604 -25.03 6.44 11.24
C PHE A 604 -23.70 5.73 11.49
N ILE A 605 -23.33 4.80 10.63
CA ILE A 605 -22.06 4.06 10.73
C ILE A 605 -20.89 5.04 10.67
N GLY A 606 -19.95 4.91 11.63
CA GLY A 606 -18.79 5.80 11.76
C GLY A 606 -19.04 7.09 12.55
N GLN A 607 -20.29 7.43 12.93
CA GLN A 607 -20.61 8.70 13.58
C GLN A 607 -19.82 8.92 14.89
N ARG A 608 -19.71 7.88 15.73
CA ARG A 608 -18.96 7.96 16.99
C ARG A 608 -17.48 8.22 16.75
N SER A 609 -16.88 7.51 15.82
CA SER A 609 -15.47 7.65 15.46
C SER A 609 -15.20 9.02 14.85
N LEU A 610 -16.05 9.50 13.95
CA LEU A 610 -15.94 10.85 13.37
C LEU A 610 -16.04 11.94 14.47
N ARG A 611 -16.87 11.75 15.51
CA ARG A 611 -16.94 12.68 16.66
C ARG A 611 -15.64 12.70 17.45
N ILE A 612 -15.03 11.54 17.67
CA ILE A 612 -13.73 11.42 18.36
C ILE A 612 -12.63 12.07 17.53
N ILE A 613 -12.59 11.78 16.23
CA ILE A 613 -11.60 12.34 15.29
C ILE A 613 -11.73 13.86 15.20
N ALA A 614 -12.96 14.39 15.16
CA ALA A 614 -13.20 15.83 15.09
C ALA A 614 -12.70 16.61 16.34
N ALA A 615 -12.53 15.93 17.47
CA ALA A 615 -11.95 16.50 18.70
C ALA A 615 -10.41 16.50 18.70
N GLN A 616 -9.77 15.90 17.69
CA GLN A 616 -8.33 15.81 17.55
C GLN A 616 -7.82 16.77 16.46
N PRO A 617 -6.54 17.18 16.47
CA PRO A 617 -5.94 17.89 15.36
C PRO A 617 -6.08 17.07 14.07
N ARG A 618 -6.50 17.74 12.99
CA ARG A 618 -6.61 17.08 11.69
C ARG A 618 -5.24 16.60 11.23
N ARG A 619 -5.11 15.34 10.84
CA ARG A 619 -3.86 14.72 10.41
C ARG A 619 -3.39 15.25 9.06
N GLN A 620 -4.29 15.38 8.10
CA GLN A 620 -4.03 15.83 6.74
C GLN A 620 -5.27 16.50 6.16
N GLN A 621 -5.09 17.29 5.11
CA GLN A 621 -6.18 17.96 4.42
C GLN A 621 -5.98 17.88 2.90
N LEU A 622 -7.02 17.49 2.19
CA LEU A 622 -7.03 17.52 0.73
C LEU A 622 -7.16 18.98 0.26
N VAL A 623 -6.24 19.41 -0.60
CA VAL A 623 -6.24 20.77 -1.19
C VAL A 623 -6.06 20.70 -2.68
N GLY A 624 -6.51 21.74 -3.36
CA GLY A 624 -6.17 21.99 -4.76
C GLY A 624 -4.82 22.68 -4.88
N PHE A 625 -4.03 22.30 -5.88
CA PHE A 625 -2.79 23.01 -6.22
C PHE A 625 -2.66 23.27 -7.72
N MET A 626 -1.86 24.27 -8.05
CA MET A 626 -1.52 24.64 -9.43
C MET A 626 -0.01 24.78 -9.56
N LEU A 627 0.56 24.18 -10.61
CA LEU A 627 2.00 24.30 -10.87
C LEU A 627 2.34 25.67 -11.42
N GLU A 628 3.49 26.20 -11.05
CA GLU A 628 3.97 27.52 -11.53
C GLU A 628 4.53 27.46 -12.95
N GLY A 629 5.06 26.31 -13.38
CA GLY A 629 5.66 26.11 -14.71
C GLY A 629 4.82 25.22 -15.62
N THR A 630 5.18 25.23 -16.90
CA THR A 630 4.62 24.36 -17.95
C THR A 630 5.70 23.50 -18.59
N ASP A 631 6.91 23.49 -18.02
CA ASP A 631 8.08 22.79 -18.53
C ASP A 631 8.00 21.25 -18.38
N GLU A 632 9.01 20.53 -18.88
CA GLU A 632 9.07 19.09 -18.80
C GLU A 632 9.10 18.56 -17.34
N ARG A 633 9.63 19.34 -16.39
CA ARG A 633 9.63 18.98 -14.97
C ARG A 633 8.21 18.99 -14.42
N ALA A 634 7.41 20.01 -14.75
CA ALA A 634 5.99 20.06 -14.41
C ALA A 634 5.25 18.84 -14.98
N ALA A 635 5.52 18.49 -16.24
CA ALA A 635 4.93 17.33 -16.91
C ALA A 635 5.40 15.98 -16.35
N SER A 636 6.50 15.93 -15.57
CA SER A 636 7.02 14.72 -14.97
C SER A 636 6.32 14.27 -13.68
N LEU A 637 5.57 15.19 -13.03
CA LEU A 637 4.85 14.87 -11.81
C LEU A 637 3.72 13.86 -12.06
N ARG A 638 3.52 13.00 -11.07
CA ARG A 638 2.52 11.92 -11.10
C ARG A 638 1.83 11.81 -9.74
N GLU A 639 0.76 11.06 -9.71
CA GLU A 639 0.12 10.61 -8.47
C GLU A 639 1.16 9.94 -7.54
N CYS A 640 0.97 10.09 -6.24
CA CYS A 640 1.86 9.59 -5.18
C CYS A 640 3.23 10.29 -5.06
N HIS A 641 3.57 11.26 -5.92
CA HIS A 641 4.76 12.09 -5.67
C HIS A 641 4.59 12.93 -4.40
N LEU A 642 5.70 13.13 -3.68
CA LEU A 642 5.68 13.68 -2.33
C LEU A 642 5.76 15.20 -2.33
N ALA A 643 4.96 15.84 -1.48
CA ALA A 643 5.16 17.22 -1.09
C ALA A 643 6.26 17.29 -0.03
N ILE A 644 7.23 18.16 -0.24
CA ILE A 644 8.39 18.36 0.65
C ILE A 644 8.33 19.77 1.24
N HIS A 645 8.52 19.87 2.54
CA HIS A 645 8.63 21.14 3.25
C HIS A 645 9.78 21.08 4.26
N GLN A 646 10.77 21.97 4.13
CA GLN A 646 11.96 22.02 5.00
C GLN A 646 12.72 20.69 5.09
N GLY A 647 12.76 19.92 3.99
CA GLY A 647 13.43 18.63 3.93
C GLY A 647 12.59 17.44 4.39
N GLU A 648 11.42 17.66 4.97
CA GLU A 648 10.51 16.63 5.49
C GLU A 648 9.34 16.38 4.54
N ILE A 649 8.74 15.17 4.63
CA ILE A 649 7.54 14.82 3.87
C ILE A 649 6.34 15.56 4.49
N ALA A 650 5.73 16.44 3.71
CA ALA A 650 4.58 17.24 4.13
C ALA A 650 3.24 16.77 3.53
N GLY A 651 3.29 15.79 2.63
CA GLY A 651 2.10 15.26 1.98
C GLY A 651 2.38 14.52 0.68
N ARG A 652 1.32 14.28 -0.11
CA ARG A 652 1.41 13.56 -1.39
C ARG A 652 0.35 14.00 -2.39
N ILE A 653 0.69 13.93 -3.67
CA ILE A 653 -0.26 14.14 -4.78
C ILE A 653 -1.22 12.96 -4.85
N THR A 654 -2.52 13.22 -5.01
CA THR A 654 -3.54 12.19 -5.27
C THR A 654 -4.04 12.24 -6.71
N SER A 655 -4.08 13.43 -7.31
CA SER A 655 -4.49 13.63 -8.70
C SER A 655 -3.69 14.76 -9.31
N ILE A 656 -3.30 14.62 -10.57
CA ILE A 656 -2.64 15.68 -11.33
C ILE A 656 -2.92 15.51 -12.81
N ALA A 657 -3.20 16.61 -13.51
CA ALA A 657 -3.37 16.63 -14.96
C ALA A 657 -3.12 18.02 -15.54
N TRP A 658 -2.80 18.07 -16.84
CA TRP A 658 -2.86 19.30 -17.62
C TRP A 658 -4.31 19.65 -17.95
N SER A 659 -4.78 20.82 -17.49
CA SER A 659 -6.11 21.31 -17.79
C SER A 659 -6.09 22.14 -19.08
N PRO A 660 -6.77 21.71 -20.15
CA PRO A 660 -6.91 22.52 -21.36
C PRO A 660 -7.82 23.76 -21.15
N SER A 661 -8.72 23.69 -20.17
CA SER A 661 -9.61 24.81 -19.83
C SER A 661 -8.88 25.97 -19.14
N LEU A 662 -7.85 25.63 -18.35
CA LEU A 662 -7.06 26.60 -17.57
C LEU A 662 -5.67 26.86 -18.17
N ASN A 663 -5.27 26.05 -19.15
CA ASN A 663 -3.93 26.04 -19.74
C ASN A 663 -2.80 25.90 -18.70
N ARG A 664 -2.99 25.03 -17.70
CA ARG A 664 -2.07 24.80 -16.59
C ARG A 664 -2.16 23.36 -16.05
N HIS A 665 -1.12 22.90 -15.38
CA HIS A 665 -1.20 21.71 -14.55
C HIS A 665 -1.91 22.04 -13.23
N ILE A 666 -2.93 21.27 -12.93
CA ILE A 666 -3.71 21.32 -11.69
C ILE A 666 -3.70 19.97 -11.02
N GLY A 667 -3.88 19.93 -9.71
CA GLY A 667 -3.95 18.67 -8.99
C GLY A 667 -4.59 18.78 -7.61
N LEU A 668 -4.82 17.63 -7.02
CA LEU A 668 -5.22 17.48 -5.62
C LEU A 668 -4.09 16.79 -4.84
N ALA A 669 -3.86 17.24 -3.62
CA ALA A 669 -2.85 16.68 -2.74
C ALA A 669 -3.33 16.67 -1.29
N TYR A 670 -3.01 15.62 -0.55
CA TYR A 670 -3.06 15.70 0.91
C TYR A 670 -1.83 16.42 1.41
N LEU A 671 -2.04 17.37 2.31
CA LEU A 671 -0.98 18.14 2.97
C LEU A 671 -1.18 18.14 4.48
N ASN A 672 -0.10 18.36 5.21
CA ASN A 672 -0.18 18.80 6.60
C ASN A 672 -1.07 20.05 6.68
N PRO A 673 -2.07 20.12 7.58
CA PRO A 673 -3.00 21.24 7.66
C PRO A 673 -2.35 22.62 7.80
N ALA A 674 -1.18 22.72 8.40
CA ALA A 674 -0.41 23.97 8.50
C ALA A 674 0.02 24.53 7.14
N LEU A 675 0.06 23.69 6.09
CA LEU A 675 0.46 24.05 4.73
C LEU A 675 -0.73 24.12 3.76
N ALA A 676 -1.96 23.97 4.26
CA ALA A 676 -3.17 23.89 3.44
C ALA A 676 -3.79 25.24 3.07
N ALA A 677 -3.23 26.36 3.54
CA ALA A 677 -3.76 27.69 3.28
C ALA A 677 -3.62 28.08 1.79
N VAL A 678 -4.66 28.69 1.23
CA VAL A 678 -4.64 29.21 -0.16
C VAL A 678 -3.49 30.20 -0.33
N GLY A 679 -2.72 30.06 -1.40
CA GLY A 679 -1.53 30.85 -1.68
C GLY A 679 -0.24 30.29 -1.07
N GLN A 680 -0.31 29.23 -0.26
CA GLN A 680 0.86 28.59 0.33
C GLN A 680 1.73 27.98 -0.79
N PRO A 681 3.03 28.32 -0.87
CA PRO A 681 3.95 27.69 -1.81
C PRO A 681 4.24 26.24 -1.40
N LEU A 682 4.31 25.38 -2.41
CA LEU A 682 4.54 23.94 -2.28
C LEU A 682 5.73 23.51 -3.12
N GLN A 683 6.40 22.48 -2.70
CA GLN A 683 7.43 21.79 -3.46
C GLN A 683 7.08 20.31 -3.59
N PHE A 684 7.02 19.81 -4.81
CA PHE A 684 6.81 18.38 -5.09
C PHE A 684 8.09 17.77 -5.64
N ARG A 685 8.46 16.60 -5.15
CA ARG A 685 9.62 15.86 -5.62
C ARG A 685 9.18 14.77 -6.61
N ASN A 686 9.73 14.79 -7.83
CA ASN A 686 9.46 13.76 -8.83
C ASN A 686 10.34 12.51 -8.64
N SER A 687 10.12 11.48 -9.46
CA SER A 687 10.89 10.22 -9.40
C SER A 687 12.39 10.38 -9.75
N ALA A 688 12.75 11.43 -10.48
CA ALA A 688 14.16 11.75 -10.80
C ALA A 688 14.85 12.50 -9.66
N GLY A 689 14.10 12.95 -8.63
CA GLY A 689 14.60 13.74 -7.52
C GLY A 689 14.49 15.25 -7.73
N ASP A 690 13.99 15.71 -8.89
CA ASP A 690 13.79 17.14 -9.14
C ASP A 690 12.65 17.69 -8.28
N VAL A 691 12.79 18.95 -7.92
CA VAL A 691 11.78 19.70 -7.18
C VAL A 691 10.99 20.60 -8.12
N VAL A 692 9.68 20.50 -8.06
CA VAL A 692 8.73 21.29 -8.86
C VAL A 692 7.90 22.18 -7.93
N THR A 693 7.82 23.47 -8.23
CA THR A 693 7.09 24.44 -7.42
C THR A 693 5.62 24.50 -7.82
N ALA A 694 4.76 24.66 -6.83
CA ALA A 694 3.33 24.84 -6.97
C ALA A 694 2.79 25.77 -5.88
N SER A 695 1.54 26.17 -6.01
CA SER A 695 0.84 26.93 -4.98
C SER A 695 -0.51 26.29 -4.66
N VAL A 696 -0.92 26.32 -3.40
CA VAL A 696 -2.28 25.93 -2.99
C VAL A 696 -3.28 26.91 -3.59
N VAL A 697 -4.32 26.39 -4.23
CA VAL A 697 -5.39 27.20 -4.84
C VAL A 697 -6.76 26.70 -4.40
N PRO A 698 -7.79 27.56 -4.45
CA PRO A 698 -9.14 27.12 -4.11
C PRO A 698 -9.67 26.11 -5.12
N THR A 699 -10.55 25.23 -4.67
CA THR A 699 -11.37 24.36 -5.51
C THR A 699 -12.85 24.73 -5.38
N PRO A 700 -13.64 24.56 -6.43
CA PRO A 700 -13.31 24.05 -7.78
C PRO A 700 -12.38 24.96 -8.58
N PHE A 701 -11.50 24.39 -9.41
CA PHE A 701 -10.65 25.15 -10.32
C PHE A 701 -11.44 25.79 -11.48
N TYR A 702 -12.51 25.11 -11.91
CA TYR A 702 -13.37 25.48 -13.02
C TYR A 702 -14.82 25.68 -12.53
N ASP A 703 -15.47 26.78 -12.95
CA ASP A 703 -16.84 27.11 -12.58
C ASP A 703 -17.12 27.01 -11.07
N PRO A 704 -16.45 27.84 -10.23
CA PRO A 704 -16.54 27.73 -8.77
C PRO A 704 -17.96 27.89 -8.22
N ASP A 705 -18.81 28.71 -8.90
CA ASP A 705 -20.19 28.96 -8.48
C ASP A 705 -21.18 27.91 -8.97
N ASN A 706 -20.69 26.92 -9.70
CA ASN A 706 -21.48 25.81 -10.25
C ASN A 706 -22.63 26.28 -11.17
N LEU A 707 -22.42 27.36 -11.92
CA LEU A 707 -23.44 27.95 -12.81
C LEU A 707 -23.70 27.06 -14.03
N LYS A 708 -22.63 26.45 -14.57
CA LYS A 708 -22.73 25.60 -15.77
C LYS A 708 -23.57 24.34 -15.57
N GLN A 709 -23.76 23.89 -14.33
CA GLN A 709 -24.65 22.78 -14.03
C GLN A 709 -26.08 23.21 -13.65
N LYS A 710 -26.24 24.39 -13.09
CA LYS A 710 -27.53 24.90 -12.58
C LYS A 710 -28.32 25.68 -13.60
N GLU A 711 -27.62 26.54 -14.37
CA GLU A 711 -28.23 27.45 -15.32
C GLU A 711 -28.03 26.96 -16.75
N ALA A 712 -29.09 27.08 -17.57
CA ALA A 712 -28.96 26.83 -18.99
C ALA A 712 -28.12 27.96 -19.61
N GLN A 713 -27.02 27.58 -20.24
CA GLN A 713 -26.37 28.55 -21.14
C GLN A 713 -27.28 28.80 -22.35
N PRO A 714 -27.38 30.03 -22.84
CA PRO A 714 -28.22 30.40 -23.97
C PRO A 714 -27.82 29.72 -25.27
#